data_313e0baf4cceafd6906cf575423bf1d5
#
_entry.id   313e0baf4cceafd6906cf575423bf1d5
#
_cell.length_a   1.000
_cell.length_b   1.000
_cell.length_c   1.000
_cell.angle_alpha   90.00
_cell.angle_beta   90.00
_cell.angle_gamma   90.00
#
_symmetry.space_group_name_H-M   'P 1'
#
loop_
_entity.id
_entity.type
_entity.pdbx_description
1 polymer ?
#
loop_
_entity_poly.entity_id
_entity_poly.type
_entity_poly.pdbx_seq_one_letter_code
_entity_poly.pdbx_strand_id
1 'polypeptide(L)'
;MAIISAIGRKSWKVRLLFLVMYLFLIAGGATMVYPFLLMLSGSTKSAMDIRFFDAVPKFWHDDAWMCRKHLEGLFNERLQDLNTAYDLDETSFDRLADYGEPNEALAHEWETFLNETRLPLYSFAAGYLSTQLSRTIPSALREFKHRMQEKYGRKIEDVNRNLGTDFAGWYSVYIPVPCILMRREKPQDTPFATFLTEFLVERPYGMRYYFSPQGFYKKQFLKTQYTTVLSRFNMRHQTNYRTWGQITLPRRWPADGTPQEQDDWERFVRETLASQWIRVNGTALAEYHGMLKAKYLDVKTLNLRYGTSYSSFDDVPVYVGNVEAARREIAARPGGLAAFNRDCGTAYASINAVPFSEIPPSLGLVASDWDAFLTGYKDPLDGRLYAAPLKSLEIYSVEFLFQDWMMARHGSIEAMNGKFGTHWEKKADIAMPQRDLHLSYFKKHLKELRWEFTTRNYKAVAEYMLFHGRGIFNTVLYCALAIVTALLVNPLAAYAMSRFRMPSSYKILLFLMCTMTFPPMVTAIPSFIMLRQFNLLNTFAALILPGMANGYSIFLLKGFFDSLPQELYESAQLDGANEWVLFWQITMGLSKPILAVVALNAFTAAYSNFMFAFVVCQDRRMWTMMVWLYELQQQSGQAVMYASLVIAAIPTFLIFLFCQNIIMRGIVVPSEK
;
A
#
# COMPACT_ATOMS: atom_id res chain seq x y z
N MET A 1 -18.70 15.11 -54.19
CA MET A 1 -20.08 14.60 -54.47
C MET A 1 -20.70 14.16 -53.14
N ALA A 2 -21.90 14.65 -52.82
CA ALA A 2 -22.63 14.13 -51.66
C ALA A 2 -23.07 12.69 -51.94
N ILE A 3 -22.62 11.73 -51.18
CA ILE A 3 -22.94 10.29 -51.35
C ILE A 3 -24.44 10.03 -51.26
N ILE A 4 -25.21 10.91 -50.61
CA ILE A 4 -26.66 10.86 -50.52
C ILE A 4 -27.21 12.15 -51.07
N SER A 5 -28.07 12.07 -52.11
CA SER A 5 -28.69 13.23 -52.72
C SER A 5 -29.58 14.01 -51.74
N ALA A 6 -29.65 15.31 -51.87
CA ALA A 6 -30.50 16.17 -51.04
C ALA A 6 -32.00 15.83 -51.20
N ILE A 7 -32.38 15.31 -52.36
CA ILE A 7 -33.75 14.90 -52.71
C ILE A 7 -33.99 13.50 -52.15
N GLY A 8 -35.00 13.31 -51.31
CA GLY A 8 -35.37 12.02 -50.71
C GLY A 8 -34.81 11.74 -49.30
N ARG A 9 -34.05 12.65 -48.70
CA ARG A 9 -33.52 12.51 -47.29
C ARG A 9 -34.62 12.24 -46.25
N LYS A 10 -35.85 12.61 -46.49
CA LYS A 10 -36.97 12.41 -45.58
C LYS A 10 -37.66 11.04 -45.73
N SER A 11 -37.28 10.23 -46.75
CA SER A 11 -37.85 8.89 -46.90
C SER A 11 -37.45 7.97 -45.74
N TRP A 12 -38.38 7.09 -45.34
CA TRP A 12 -38.15 6.21 -44.18
C TRP A 12 -36.94 5.27 -44.38
N LYS A 13 -36.68 4.84 -45.62
CA LYS A 13 -35.51 4.01 -45.98
C LYS A 13 -34.18 4.74 -45.72
N VAL A 14 -34.10 6.04 -46.06
CA VAL A 14 -32.90 6.85 -45.81
C VAL A 14 -32.76 7.16 -44.33
N ARG A 15 -33.87 7.37 -43.61
CA ARG A 15 -33.82 7.53 -42.15
C ARG A 15 -33.36 6.25 -41.43
N LEU A 16 -33.81 5.08 -41.91
CA LEU A 16 -33.36 3.79 -41.39
C LEU A 16 -31.85 3.59 -41.64
N LEU A 17 -31.38 3.94 -42.86
CA LEU A 17 -29.96 3.90 -43.19
C LEU A 17 -29.13 4.79 -42.24
N PHE A 18 -29.56 6.02 -41.98
CA PHE A 18 -28.91 6.90 -41.02
C PHE A 18 -28.95 6.31 -39.61
N LEU A 19 -30.07 5.76 -39.17
CA LEU A 19 -30.19 5.12 -37.87
C LEU A 19 -29.16 3.97 -37.72
N VAL A 20 -29.04 3.10 -38.72
CA VAL A 20 -28.09 1.99 -38.75
C VAL A 20 -26.66 2.54 -38.74
N MET A 21 -26.35 3.56 -39.52
CA MET A 21 -25.02 4.21 -39.51
C MET A 21 -24.69 4.80 -38.12
N TYR A 22 -25.64 5.51 -37.50
CA TYR A 22 -25.42 6.06 -36.14
C TYR A 22 -25.25 4.95 -35.10
N LEU A 23 -26.04 3.87 -35.19
CA LEU A 23 -25.86 2.72 -34.28
C LEU A 23 -24.47 2.10 -34.44
N PHE A 24 -23.99 1.96 -35.67
CA PHE A 24 -22.64 1.46 -35.94
C PHE A 24 -21.55 2.40 -35.40
N LEU A 25 -21.71 3.72 -35.58
CA LEU A 25 -20.80 4.73 -35.09
C LEU A 25 -20.81 4.77 -33.55
N ILE A 26 -21.98 4.69 -32.92
CA ILE A 26 -22.12 4.66 -31.46
C ILE A 26 -21.50 3.38 -30.91
N ALA A 27 -21.79 2.22 -31.51
CA ALA A 27 -21.21 0.95 -31.09
C ALA A 27 -19.68 0.97 -31.22
N GLY A 28 -19.15 1.44 -32.35
CA GLY A 28 -17.70 1.60 -32.56
C GLY A 28 -17.09 2.61 -31.59
N GLY A 29 -17.74 3.74 -31.36
CA GLY A 29 -17.30 4.71 -30.34
C GLY A 29 -17.32 4.14 -28.95
N ALA A 30 -18.35 3.41 -28.56
CA ALA A 30 -18.45 2.75 -27.27
C ALA A 30 -17.31 1.73 -27.05
N THR A 31 -17.02 0.90 -28.06
CA THR A 31 -15.90 -0.06 -27.96
C THR A 31 -14.53 0.61 -27.83
N MET A 32 -14.34 1.81 -28.40
CA MET A 32 -13.10 2.58 -28.25
C MET A 32 -12.98 3.26 -26.88
N VAL A 33 -14.10 3.76 -26.34
CA VAL A 33 -14.11 4.49 -25.06
C VAL A 33 -14.12 3.55 -23.87
N TYR A 34 -14.73 2.37 -23.99
CA TYR A 34 -14.91 1.42 -22.89
C TYR A 34 -13.60 1.00 -22.21
N PRO A 35 -12.51 0.64 -22.90
CA PRO A 35 -11.23 0.32 -22.26
C PRO A 35 -10.67 1.48 -21.43
N PHE A 36 -10.87 2.73 -21.89
CA PHE A 36 -10.47 3.92 -21.17
C PHE A 36 -11.28 4.10 -19.88
N LEU A 37 -12.60 3.86 -19.93
CA LEU A 37 -13.45 3.88 -18.72
C LEU A 37 -13.05 2.78 -17.73
N LEU A 38 -12.72 1.57 -18.21
CA LEU A 38 -12.22 0.49 -17.36
C LEU A 38 -10.89 0.87 -16.70
N MET A 39 -9.98 1.52 -17.43
CA MET A 39 -8.71 2.00 -16.89
C MET A 39 -8.95 3.09 -15.82
N LEU A 40 -9.85 4.03 -16.07
CA LEU A 40 -10.23 5.08 -15.13
C LEU A 40 -10.88 4.49 -13.86
N SER A 41 -11.82 3.57 -14.02
CA SER A 41 -12.44 2.83 -12.91
C SER A 41 -11.39 2.00 -12.16
N GLY A 42 -10.57 1.24 -12.88
CA GLY A 42 -9.52 0.39 -12.32
C GLY A 42 -8.48 1.16 -11.51
N SER A 43 -8.20 2.41 -11.87
CA SER A 43 -7.27 3.27 -11.16
C SER A 43 -7.67 3.60 -9.72
N THR A 44 -8.96 3.48 -9.39
CA THR A 44 -9.51 3.75 -8.05
C THR A 44 -9.71 2.50 -7.21
N LYS A 45 -9.42 1.31 -7.76
CA LYS A 45 -9.66 0.02 -7.12
C LYS A 45 -8.58 -0.35 -6.10
N SER A 46 -8.85 -1.42 -5.34
CA SER A 46 -7.97 -2.04 -4.34
C SER A 46 -7.89 -3.55 -4.61
N ALA A 47 -7.22 -4.32 -3.75
CA ALA A 47 -7.11 -5.77 -3.93
C ALA A 47 -8.49 -6.45 -3.97
N MET A 48 -9.44 -5.96 -3.19
CA MET A 48 -10.79 -6.50 -3.09
C MET A 48 -11.57 -6.45 -4.41
N ASP A 49 -11.49 -5.34 -5.14
CA ASP A 49 -12.36 -5.06 -6.29
C ASP A 49 -11.65 -4.97 -7.64
N ILE A 50 -10.32 -5.10 -7.69
CA ILE A 50 -9.53 -5.01 -8.93
C ILE A 50 -9.94 -6.05 -9.99
N ARG A 51 -10.46 -7.19 -9.56
CA ARG A 51 -10.90 -8.29 -10.44
C ARG A 51 -12.24 -8.04 -11.14
N PHE A 52 -13.02 -7.08 -10.68
CA PHE A 52 -14.32 -6.75 -11.29
C PHE A 52 -14.15 -5.72 -12.40
N PHE A 53 -14.76 -5.95 -13.56
CA PHE A 53 -14.67 -5.09 -14.75
C PHE A 53 -15.83 -4.09 -14.81
N ASP A 54 -15.98 -3.28 -13.76
CA ASP A 54 -17.03 -2.26 -13.69
C ASP A 54 -16.50 -0.95 -14.30
N ALA A 55 -17.23 -0.36 -15.23
CA ALA A 55 -16.89 0.93 -15.84
C ALA A 55 -17.06 2.10 -14.87
N VAL A 56 -17.93 1.96 -13.86
CA VAL A 56 -18.13 2.90 -12.75
C VAL A 56 -17.80 2.16 -11.45
N PRO A 57 -16.92 2.69 -10.60
CA PRO A 57 -16.58 2.05 -9.34
C PRO A 57 -17.80 1.92 -8.41
N LYS A 58 -18.08 0.72 -7.92
CA LYS A 58 -19.27 0.45 -7.07
C LYS A 58 -19.27 1.30 -5.80
N PHE A 59 -18.11 1.52 -5.19
CA PHE A 59 -18.01 2.28 -3.94
C PHE A 59 -18.37 3.77 -4.06
N TRP A 60 -18.57 4.29 -5.29
CA TRP A 60 -19.04 5.67 -5.47
C TRP A 60 -20.51 5.84 -5.13
N HIS A 61 -21.33 4.80 -5.28
CA HIS A 61 -22.78 4.84 -5.11
C HIS A 61 -23.31 3.80 -4.11
N ASP A 62 -22.50 2.85 -3.69
CA ASP A 62 -22.85 1.78 -2.75
C ASP A 62 -22.03 1.94 -1.46
N ASP A 63 -22.69 2.32 -0.36
CA ASP A 63 -22.07 2.55 0.94
C ASP A 63 -21.63 1.24 1.60
N ALA A 64 -22.36 0.13 1.37
CA ALA A 64 -21.96 -1.18 1.88
C ALA A 64 -20.67 -1.65 1.18
N TRP A 65 -20.54 -1.41 -0.13
CA TRP A 65 -19.30 -1.68 -0.86
C TRP A 65 -18.14 -0.80 -0.37
N MET A 66 -18.43 0.47 -0.08
CA MET A 66 -17.45 1.39 0.48
C MET A 66 -17.00 0.97 1.89
N CYS A 67 -17.93 0.44 2.72
CA CYS A 67 -17.61 -0.10 4.04
C CYS A 67 -16.63 -1.30 3.94
N ARG A 68 -16.86 -2.21 3.00
CA ARG A 68 -15.95 -3.35 2.74
C ARG A 68 -14.55 -2.88 2.35
N LYS A 69 -14.44 -1.86 1.50
CA LYS A 69 -13.16 -1.24 1.16
C LYS A 69 -12.50 -0.55 2.36
N HIS A 70 -13.28 0.10 3.19
CA HIS A 70 -12.78 0.69 4.43
C HIS A 70 -12.18 -0.39 5.33
N LEU A 71 -12.90 -1.49 5.55
CA LEU A 71 -12.41 -2.61 6.35
C LEU A 71 -11.18 -3.29 5.75
N GLU A 72 -11.11 -3.45 4.42
CA GLU A 72 -9.90 -3.92 3.74
C GLU A 72 -8.69 -3.02 4.07
N GLY A 73 -8.85 -1.69 3.97
CA GLY A 73 -7.80 -0.74 4.30
C GLY A 73 -7.46 -0.71 5.80
N LEU A 74 -8.47 -0.76 6.66
CA LEU A 74 -8.34 -0.77 8.12
C LEU A 74 -7.55 -1.99 8.61
N PHE A 75 -7.81 -3.18 8.05
CA PHE A 75 -7.07 -4.40 8.38
C PHE A 75 -5.85 -4.64 7.48
N ASN A 76 -5.34 -3.60 6.79
CA ASN A 76 -4.12 -3.68 5.97
C ASN A 76 -4.15 -4.86 4.96
N GLU A 77 -5.31 -5.10 4.33
CA GLU A 77 -5.58 -6.21 3.39
C GLU A 77 -5.44 -7.62 4.02
N ARG A 78 -5.35 -7.73 5.35
CA ARG A 78 -5.23 -8.99 6.07
C ARG A 78 -6.59 -9.49 6.56
N LEU A 79 -7.25 -10.28 5.73
CA LEU A 79 -8.57 -10.86 6.07
C LEU A 79 -8.52 -11.72 7.34
N GLN A 80 -7.38 -12.37 7.61
CA GLN A 80 -7.19 -13.19 8.80
C GLN A 80 -7.25 -12.35 10.08
N ASP A 81 -6.71 -11.12 10.07
CA ASP A 81 -6.77 -10.22 11.21
C ASP A 81 -8.21 -9.75 11.45
N LEU A 82 -8.95 -9.43 10.38
CA LEU A 82 -10.38 -9.11 10.47
C LEU A 82 -11.17 -10.29 11.05
N ASN A 83 -10.99 -11.49 10.50
CA ASN A 83 -11.68 -12.69 10.99
C ASN A 83 -11.38 -12.97 12.47
N THR A 84 -10.14 -12.77 12.88
CA THR A 84 -9.70 -12.93 14.28
C THR A 84 -10.32 -11.86 15.17
N ALA A 85 -10.31 -10.60 14.73
CA ALA A 85 -10.78 -9.45 15.52
C ALA A 85 -12.31 -9.41 15.68
N TYR A 86 -13.05 -9.85 14.66
CA TYR A 86 -14.51 -9.82 14.63
C TYR A 86 -15.17 -11.18 14.85
N ASP A 87 -14.38 -12.21 15.09
CA ASP A 87 -14.82 -13.61 15.22
C ASP A 87 -15.62 -14.12 14.01
N LEU A 88 -15.15 -13.82 12.80
CA LEU A 88 -15.76 -14.19 11.52
C LEU A 88 -15.01 -15.34 10.83
N ASP A 89 -15.62 -15.91 9.81
CA ASP A 89 -15.06 -16.97 8.96
C ASP A 89 -15.19 -16.62 7.47
N GLU A 90 -14.95 -15.35 7.15
CA GLU A 90 -15.05 -14.84 5.78
C GLU A 90 -13.87 -15.28 4.92
N THR A 91 -14.14 -15.48 3.64
CA THR A 91 -13.13 -15.95 2.66
C THR A 91 -12.54 -14.82 1.83
N SER A 92 -13.18 -13.66 1.83
CA SER A 92 -12.73 -12.46 1.11
C SER A 92 -13.46 -11.20 1.58
N PHE A 93 -12.85 -10.03 1.45
CA PHE A 93 -13.45 -8.76 1.85
C PHE A 93 -14.71 -8.41 1.05
N ASP A 94 -14.80 -8.79 -0.22
CA ASP A 94 -15.97 -8.53 -1.06
C ASP A 94 -17.23 -9.30 -0.66
N ARG A 95 -17.10 -10.36 0.16
CA ARG A 95 -18.20 -11.18 0.68
C ARG A 95 -18.65 -10.80 2.09
N LEU A 96 -18.00 -9.84 2.71
CA LEU A 96 -18.42 -9.38 4.04
C LEU A 96 -19.91 -9.00 4.02
N ALA A 97 -20.64 -9.41 5.05
CA ALA A 97 -22.04 -9.02 5.23
C ALA A 97 -22.18 -7.50 5.40
N ASP A 98 -23.37 -7.00 5.20
CA ASP A 98 -23.72 -5.66 5.63
C ASP A 98 -23.98 -5.69 7.14
N TYR A 99 -23.20 -4.93 7.90
CA TYR A 99 -23.28 -4.91 9.36
C TYR A 99 -24.39 -3.99 9.90
N GLY A 100 -25.06 -3.23 9.02
CA GLY A 100 -26.12 -2.30 9.42
C GLY A 100 -25.65 -1.13 10.28
N GLU A 101 -26.44 -0.80 11.31
CA GLU A 101 -26.13 0.31 12.22
C GLU A 101 -25.20 -0.14 13.36
N PRO A 102 -24.17 0.65 13.71
CA PRO A 102 -23.32 0.37 14.87
C PRO A 102 -24.09 0.56 16.17
N ASN A 103 -23.72 -0.17 17.20
CA ASN A 103 -24.15 0.11 18.56
C ASN A 103 -23.30 1.26 19.12
N GLU A 104 -23.79 2.48 18.96
CA GLU A 104 -23.06 3.70 19.39
C GLU A 104 -22.79 3.71 20.90
N ALA A 105 -23.67 3.09 21.72
CA ALA A 105 -23.46 3.01 23.16
C ALA A 105 -22.25 2.11 23.50
N LEU A 106 -22.12 0.96 22.82
CA LEU A 106 -20.94 0.09 22.99
C LEU A 106 -19.68 0.70 22.41
N ALA A 107 -19.77 1.38 21.27
CA ALA A 107 -18.64 2.09 20.69
C ALA A 107 -18.11 3.16 21.65
N HIS A 108 -18.99 3.90 22.31
CA HIS A 108 -18.62 4.91 23.32
C HIS A 108 -17.98 4.31 24.58
N GLU A 109 -18.51 3.19 25.08
CA GLU A 109 -17.90 2.49 26.23
C GLU A 109 -16.49 1.98 25.87
N TRP A 110 -16.30 1.50 24.63
CA TRP A 110 -14.99 1.09 24.15
C TRP A 110 -13.99 2.26 24.06
N GLU A 111 -14.39 3.39 23.53
CA GLU A 111 -13.55 4.60 23.52
C GLU A 111 -13.23 5.06 24.95
N THR A 112 -14.17 5.00 25.86
CA THR A 112 -13.97 5.34 27.28
C THR A 112 -12.92 4.42 27.91
N PHE A 113 -13.06 3.11 27.73
CA PHE A 113 -12.08 2.13 28.18
C PHE A 113 -10.68 2.41 27.63
N LEU A 114 -10.56 2.71 26.33
CA LEU A 114 -9.28 2.99 25.69
C LEU A 114 -8.61 4.28 26.21
N ASN A 115 -9.42 5.26 26.66
CA ASN A 115 -8.92 6.49 27.26
C ASN A 115 -8.49 6.30 28.72
N GLU A 116 -9.23 5.48 29.49
CA GLU A 116 -8.99 5.26 30.90
C GLU A 116 -7.90 4.22 31.18
N THR A 117 -7.68 3.29 30.24
CA THR A 117 -6.77 2.13 30.44
C THR A 117 -5.50 2.28 29.64
N ARG A 118 -4.34 2.21 30.35
CA ARG A 118 -3.04 2.17 29.67
C ARG A 118 -2.80 0.79 29.10
N LEU A 119 -2.98 0.65 27.80
CA LEU A 119 -2.76 -0.61 27.09
C LEU A 119 -1.30 -0.74 26.60
N PRO A 120 -0.76 -1.98 26.51
CA PRO A 120 0.53 -2.22 25.91
C PRO A 120 0.55 -1.82 24.43
N LEU A 121 1.64 -1.25 23.95
CA LEU A 121 1.79 -0.76 22.59
C LEU A 121 1.71 -1.89 21.52
N TYR A 122 2.02 -3.11 21.90
CA TYR A 122 1.88 -4.29 21.04
C TYR A 122 0.44 -4.81 20.90
N SER A 123 -0.51 -4.26 21.65
CA SER A 123 -1.89 -4.75 21.68
C SER A 123 -2.75 -4.35 20.49
N PHE A 124 -2.28 -3.43 19.67
CA PHE A 124 -3.02 -2.94 18.49
C PHE A 124 -2.12 -2.72 17.28
N ALA A 125 -2.74 -2.64 16.12
CA ALA A 125 -2.15 -2.16 14.90
C ALA A 125 -2.98 -1.00 14.32
N ALA A 126 -2.35 -0.13 13.54
CA ALA A 126 -3.05 0.90 12.80
C ALA A 126 -3.43 0.42 11.40
N GLY A 127 -4.61 0.81 10.97
CA GLY A 127 -5.06 0.63 9.60
C GLY A 127 -4.41 1.60 8.63
N TYR A 128 -4.61 1.33 7.34
CA TYR A 128 -4.11 2.15 6.22
C TYR A 128 -2.58 2.35 6.21
N LEU A 129 -1.85 1.43 6.83
CA LEU A 129 -0.40 1.51 6.96
C LEU A 129 0.33 0.56 6.01
N SER A 130 -0.29 -0.57 5.68
CA SER A 130 0.29 -1.59 4.81
C SER A 130 -0.71 -2.11 3.79
N THR A 131 -0.21 -2.48 2.60
CA THR A 131 -1.01 -3.09 1.53
C THR A 131 -0.18 -4.19 0.87
N GLN A 132 -0.29 -5.40 1.41
CA GLN A 132 0.52 -6.54 0.97
C GLN A 132 0.16 -7.04 -0.42
N LEU A 133 -1.12 -6.99 -0.79
CA LEU A 133 -1.63 -7.51 -2.04
C LEU A 133 -1.70 -6.44 -3.14
N SER A 134 -2.32 -5.31 -2.84
CA SER A 134 -2.54 -4.24 -3.82
C SER A 134 -1.30 -3.42 -4.14
N ARG A 135 -0.29 -3.43 -3.26
CA ARG A 135 0.92 -2.61 -3.36
C ARG A 135 0.62 -1.12 -3.63
N THR A 136 -0.51 -0.65 -3.16
CA THR A 136 -0.85 0.77 -3.18
C THR A 136 -0.15 1.48 -2.02
N ILE A 137 -0.21 2.81 -1.99
CA ILE A 137 0.32 3.58 -0.87
C ILE A 137 -0.87 4.18 -0.11
N PRO A 138 -1.29 3.58 1.02
CA PRO A 138 -2.45 4.04 1.77
C PRO A 138 -2.15 5.32 2.55
N SER A 139 -3.21 5.97 3.05
CA SER A 139 -3.13 7.31 3.65
C SER A 139 -2.16 7.41 4.82
N ALA A 140 -2.23 6.49 5.79
CA ALA A 140 -1.34 6.52 6.95
C ALA A 140 0.13 6.27 6.58
N LEU A 141 0.40 5.41 5.56
CA LEU A 141 1.76 5.22 5.07
C LEU A 141 2.30 6.48 4.38
N ARG A 142 1.48 7.20 3.61
CA ARG A 142 1.90 8.49 3.02
C ARG A 142 2.21 9.52 4.11
N GLU A 143 1.34 9.63 5.10
CA GLU A 143 1.54 10.52 6.24
C GLU A 143 2.81 10.17 7.03
N PHE A 144 3.06 8.89 7.27
CA PHE A 144 4.28 8.42 7.92
C PHE A 144 5.55 8.78 7.13
N LYS A 145 5.53 8.57 5.80
CA LYS A 145 6.63 8.98 4.92
C LYS A 145 6.85 10.49 4.96
N HIS A 146 5.78 11.27 4.96
CA HIS A 146 5.86 12.74 5.05
C HIS A 146 6.49 13.19 6.37
N ARG A 147 6.08 12.58 7.50
CA ARG A 147 6.66 12.84 8.82
C ARG A 147 8.15 12.51 8.90
N MET A 148 8.58 11.41 8.25
CA MET A 148 10.02 11.10 8.12
C MET A 148 10.75 12.17 7.30
N GLN A 149 10.14 12.66 6.20
CA GLN A 149 10.73 13.72 5.37
C GLN A 149 10.86 15.04 6.12
N GLU A 150 9.87 15.41 6.91
CA GLU A 150 9.89 16.63 7.74
C GLU A 150 10.98 16.56 8.82
N LYS A 151 11.10 15.41 9.50
CA LYS A 151 12.04 15.26 10.61
C LYS A 151 13.49 15.04 10.18
N TYR A 152 13.72 14.27 9.11
CA TYR A 152 15.06 13.81 8.69
C TYR A 152 15.51 14.32 7.33
N GLY A 153 14.64 15.01 6.58
CA GLY A 153 14.94 15.54 5.25
C GLY A 153 14.41 14.67 4.10
N ARG A 154 14.45 15.25 2.89
CA ARG A 154 13.84 14.62 1.70
C ARG A 154 14.69 13.51 1.07
N LYS A 155 15.96 13.38 1.44
CA LYS A 155 16.85 12.33 0.92
C LYS A 155 16.70 11.07 1.75
N ILE A 156 16.52 9.94 1.09
CA ILE A 156 16.33 8.64 1.76
C ILE A 156 17.59 8.22 2.55
N GLU A 157 18.77 8.63 2.08
CA GLU A 157 20.04 8.34 2.70
C GLU A 157 20.15 8.97 4.11
N ASP A 158 19.56 10.16 4.30
CA ASP A 158 19.53 10.82 5.60
C ASP A 158 18.59 10.10 6.56
N VAL A 159 17.45 9.63 6.07
CA VAL A 159 16.51 8.79 6.83
C VAL A 159 17.17 7.47 7.25
N ASN A 160 17.83 6.79 6.31
CA ASN A 160 18.52 5.53 6.57
C ASN A 160 19.59 5.69 7.66
N ARG A 161 20.38 6.77 7.60
CA ARG A 161 21.42 7.06 8.60
C ARG A 161 20.85 7.30 10.00
N ASN A 162 19.74 8.02 10.09
CA ASN A 162 19.15 8.40 11.39
C ASN A 162 18.31 7.27 12.00
N LEU A 163 17.66 6.47 11.18
CA LEU A 163 16.76 5.40 11.66
C LEU A 163 17.37 4.00 11.62
N GLY A 164 18.62 3.87 11.11
CA GLY A 164 19.31 2.57 11.01
C GLY A 164 18.64 1.65 9.99
N THR A 165 18.14 2.19 8.88
CA THR A 165 17.47 1.45 7.79
C THR A 165 18.32 1.48 6.53
N ASP A 166 17.95 0.67 5.52
CA ASP A 166 18.64 0.55 4.22
C ASP A 166 17.67 0.65 3.03
N PHE A 167 16.65 1.50 3.15
CA PHE A 167 15.69 1.69 2.07
C PHE A 167 16.38 2.18 0.79
N ALA A 168 16.13 1.51 -0.33
CA ALA A 168 16.67 1.91 -1.64
C ALA A 168 16.06 3.22 -2.17
N GLY A 169 14.92 3.64 -1.65
CA GLY A 169 14.22 4.88 -2.01
C GLY A 169 12.89 4.98 -1.26
N TRP A 170 12.20 6.10 -1.39
CA TRP A 170 10.89 6.31 -0.74
C TRP A 170 9.82 5.28 -1.15
N TYR A 171 9.93 4.71 -2.33
CA TYR A 171 9.02 3.66 -2.81
C TYR A 171 9.23 2.31 -2.10
N SER A 172 10.45 2.04 -1.63
CA SER A 172 10.76 0.80 -0.90
C SER A 172 10.42 0.87 0.59
N VAL A 173 10.02 2.04 1.11
CA VAL A 173 9.53 2.17 2.47
C VAL A 173 8.19 1.44 2.59
N TYR A 174 8.25 0.30 3.23
CA TYR A 174 7.12 -0.59 3.48
C TYR A 174 7.11 -1.00 4.95
N ILE A 175 5.94 -1.04 5.56
CA ILE A 175 5.75 -1.42 6.95
C ILE A 175 4.95 -2.72 6.99
N PRO A 176 5.58 -3.85 7.27
CA PRO A 176 4.85 -5.10 7.45
C PRO A 176 3.98 -5.02 8.70
N VAL A 177 2.79 -5.60 8.65
CA VAL A 177 1.99 -5.80 9.87
C VAL A 177 2.55 -7.01 10.58
N PRO A 178 3.08 -6.86 11.81
CA PRO A 178 3.68 -7.96 12.54
C PRO A 178 2.62 -8.98 12.98
N CYS A 179 2.98 -10.27 12.98
CA CYS A 179 2.15 -11.34 13.53
C CYS A 179 2.33 -11.46 15.05
N ILE A 180 2.07 -10.40 15.77
CA ILE A 180 2.45 -10.19 17.19
C ILE A 180 1.85 -11.18 18.18
N LEU A 181 0.84 -11.95 17.77
CA LEU A 181 0.26 -13.03 18.58
C LEU A 181 1.11 -14.31 18.54
N MET A 182 1.92 -14.49 17.49
CA MET A 182 2.74 -15.70 17.32
C MET A 182 4.07 -15.56 18.07
N ARG A 183 4.45 -16.61 18.82
CA ARG A 183 5.69 -16.65 19.59
C ARG A 183 6.97 -16.48 18.76
N ARG A 184 6.93 -16.80 17.49
CA ARG A 184 8.07 -16.66 16.57
C ARG A 184 8.41 -15.21 16.21
N GLU A 185 7.47 -14.31 16.36
CA GLU A 185 7.65 -12.89 16.07
C GLU A 185 8.27 -12.20 17.30
N LYS A 186 9.44 -11.61 17.08
CA LYS A 186 10.15 -10.87 18.15
C LYS A 186 10.08 -9.38 17.85
N PRO A 187 9.74 -8.54 18.84
CA PRO A 187 9.82 -7.09 18.71
C PRO A 187 11.25 -6.67 18.33
N GLN A 188 11.37 -5.62 17.53
CA GLN A 188 12.66 -5.03 17.17
C GLN A 188 12.87 -3.74 17.95
N ASP A 189 14.06 -3.56 18.53
CA ASP A 189 14.46 -2.30 19.16
C ASP A 189 15.38 -1.54 18.22
N THR A 190 14.76 -0.80 17.32
CA THR A 190 15.45 0.04 16.36
C THR A 190 14.90 1.46 16.45
N PRO A 191 15.69 2.49 16.12
CA PRO A 191 15.17 3.86 16.04
C PRO A 191 13.97 3.98 15.13
N PHE A 192 13.91 3.17 14.06
CA PHE A 192 12.75 3.08 13.17
C PHE A 192 11.51 2.55 13.90
N ALA A 193 11.64 1.47 14.69
CA ALA A 193 10.52 0.91 15.44
C ALA A 193 9.99 1.89 16.49
N THR A 194 10.87 2.63 17.17
CA THR A 194 10.49 3.69 18.11
C THR A 194 9.73 4.81 17.40
N PHE A 195 10.25 5.30 16.27
CA PHE A 195 9.60 6.35 15.48
C PHE A 195 8.24 5.90 14.92
N LEU A 196 8.14 4.65 14.49
CA LEU A 196 6.87 4.05 14.05
C LEU A 196 5.87 3.98 15.22
N THR A 197 6.30 3.57 16.39
CA THR A 197 5.44 3.46 17.57
C THR A 197 4.87 4.80 18.00
N GLU A 198 5.67 5.88 17.97
CA GLU A 198 5.20 7.25 18.22
C GLU A 198 4.08 7.62 17.23
N PHE A 199 4.25 7.29 15.95
CA PHE A 199 3.25 7.54 14.93
C PHE A 199 1.96 6.73 15.16
N LEU A 200 2.06 5.44 15.54
CA LEU A 200 0.92 4.57 15.77
C LEU A 200 0.04 5.04 16.93
N VAL A 201 0.65 5.54 18.01
CA VAL A 201 -0.05 6.05 19.20
C VAL A 201 -0.88 7.30 18.92
N GLU A 202 -0.57 8.05 17.88
CA GLU A 202 -1.33 9.24 17.50
C GLU A 202 -2.53 8.95 16.59
N ARG A 203 -2.68 7.71 16.11
CA ARG A 203 -3.81 7.37 15.23
C ARG A 203 -5.14 7.39 15.98
N PRO A 204 -6.24 7.85 15.37
CA PRO A 204 -7.57 7.77 15.95
C PRO A 204 -7.94 6.33 16.32
N TYR A 205 -8.70 6.13 17.39
CA TYR A 205 -9.11 4.78 17.81
C TYR A 205 -9.89 4.03 16.72
N GLY A 206 -10.76 4.71 15.97
CA GLY A 206 -11.47 4.12 14.84
C GLY A 206 -10.59 3.73 13.64
N MET A 207 -9.29 4.07 13.67
CA MET A 207 -8.29 3.66 12.69
C MET A 207 -7.31 2.62 13.23
N ARG A 208 -7.54 2.10 14.45
CA ARG A 208 -6.76 1.04 15.07
C ARG A 208 -7.61 -0.21 15.21
N TYR A 209 -7.00 -1.38 15.08
CA TYR A 209 -7.64 -2.63 15.47
C TYR A 209 -6.79 -3.34 16.52
N TYR A 210 -7.47 -3.95 17.48
CA TYR A 210 -6.87 -4.59 18.64
C TYR A 210 -6.81 -6.10 18.41
N PHE A 211 -5.68 -6.68 18.74
CA PHE A 211 -5.47 -8.12 18.59
C PHE A 211 -6.26 -8.91 19.63
N SER A 212 -6.84 -10.01 19.19
CA SER A 212 -7.66 -10.93 19.99
C SER A 212 -6.97 -12.28 20.18
N PRO A 213 -6.32 -12.55 21.32
CA PRO A 213 -5.84 -13.88 21.65
C PRO A 213 -6.93 -14.95 21.62
N GLN A 214 -8.17 -14.62 22.01
CA GLN A 214 -9.31 -15.52 21.91
C GLN A 214 -9.68 -15.86 20.45
N GLY A 215 -9.72 -14.84 19.58
CA GLY A 215 -9.93 -15.03 18.15
C GLY A 215 -8.79 -15.85 17.53
N PHE A 216 -7.55 -15.58 17.90
CA PHE A 216 -6.37 -16.31 17.44
C PHE A 216 -6.41 -17.78 17.86
N TYR A 217 -6.77 -18.05 19.11
CA TYR A 217 -6.98 -19.42 19.63
C TYR A 217 -8.01 -20.18 18.78
N LYS A 218 -9.21 -19.62 18.59
CA LYS A 218 -10.29 -20.26 17.84
C LYS A 218 -9.99 -20.42 16.36
N LYS A 219 -9.58 -19.32 15.70
CA LYS A 219 -9.52 -19.23 14.23
C LYS A 219 -8.23 -19.80 13.64
N GLN A 220 -7.14 -19.73 14.37
CA GLN A 220 -5.84 -20.18 13.88
C GLN A 220 -5.36 -21.43 14.60
N PHE A 221 -5.25 -21.42 15.92
CA PHE A 221 -4.71 -22.56 16.66
C PHE A 221 -5.64 -23.79 16.57
N LEU A 222 -6.87 -23.70 17.08
CA LEU A 222 -7.77 -24.87 17.10
C LEU A 222 -8.13 -25.35 15.69
N LYS A 223 -8.40 -24.46 14.75
CA LYS A 223 -8.71 -24.86 13.36
C LYS A 223 -7.55 -25.56 12.68
N THR A 224 -6.32 -25.21 12.99
CA THR A 224 -5.14 -25.92 12.49
C THR A 224 -5.02 -27.31 13.11
N GLN A 225 -5.26 -27.44 14.41
CA GLN A 225 -5.22 -28.73 15.12
C GLN A 225 -6.34 -29.69 14.67
N TYR A 226 -7.53 -29.16 14.44
CA TYR A 226 -8.72 -29.95 14.13
C TYR A 226 -9.17 -29.86 12.66
N THR A 227 -8.28 -29.40 11.77
CA THR A 227 -8.47 -29.33 10.31
C THR A 227 -9.74 -28.59 9.87
N THR A 228 -10.05 -27.49 10.54
CA THR A 228 -11.23 -26.64 10.32
C THR A 228 -12.60 -27.29 10.50
N VAL A 229 -12.66 -28.59 10.91
CA VAL A 229 -13.88 -29.36 11.03
C VAL A 229 -14.33 -29.40 12.50
N LEU A 230 -15.36 -28.63 12.82
CA LEU A 230 -15.87 -28.52 14.20
C LEU A 230 -16.32 -29.86 14.83
N SER A 231 -16.86 -30.80 14.02
CA SER A 231 -17.25 -32.11 14.52
C SER A 231 -16.06 -32.91 15.05
N ARG A 232 -14.85 -32.74 14.50
CA ARG A 232 -13.64 -33.40 15.03
C ARG A 232 -13.25 -32.84 16.38
N PHE A 233 -13.36 -31.51 16.54
CA PHE A 233 -13.16 -30.84 17.82
C PHE A 233 -14.18 -31.39 18.84
N ASN A 234 -15.49 -31.35 18.53
CA ASN A 234 -16.55 -31.81 19.39
C ASN A 234 -16.37 -33.28 19.84
N MET A 235 -15.96 -34.14 18.90
CA MET A 235 -15.70 -35.56 19.22
C MET A 235 -14.57 -35.71 20.23
N ARG A 236 -13.48 -34.96 20.07
CA ARG A 236 -12.29 -35.06 20.92
C ARG A 236 -12.48 -34.43 22.28
N HIS A 237 -13.24 -33.33 22.34
CA HIS A 237 -13.55 -32.58 23.57
C HIS A 237 -14.84 -33.05 24.26
N GLN A 238 -15.57 -34.02 23.68
CA GLN A 238 -16.87 -34.47 24.17
C GLN A 238 -17.89 -33.33 24.34
N THR A 239 -17.89 -32.40 23.38
CA THR A 239 -18.73 -31.21 23.36
C THR A 239 -19.73 -31.24 22.19
N ASN A 240 -20.68 -30.30 22.17
CA ASN A 240 -21.73 -30.21 21.15
C ASN A 240 -21.87 -28.78 20.61
N TYR A 241 -20.76 -28.10 20.41
CA TYR A 241 -20.76 -26.75 19.84
C TYR A 241 -21.29 -26.74 18.40
N ARG A 242 -22.11 -25.76 18.08
CA ARG A 242 -22.67 -25.54 16.74
C ARG A 242 -21.79 -24.67 15.86
N THR A 243 -21.04 -23.78 16.49
CA THR A 243 -20.12 -22.84 15.81
C THR A 243 -18.82 -22.71 16.59
N TRP A 244 -17.75 -22.38 15.91
CA TRP A 244 -16.45 -22.05 16.53
C TRP A 244 -16.53 -20.87 17.49
N GLY A 245 -17.50 -19.95 17.29
CA GLY A 245 -17.73 -18.78 18.13
C GLY A 245 -18.10 -19.13 19.58
N GLN A 246 -18.74 -20.29 19.81
CA GLN A 246 -19.14 -20.74 21.16
C GLN A 246 -17.95 -21.18 22.03
N ILE A 247 -16.80 -21.47 21.41
CA ILE A 247 -15.59 -21.84 22.15
C ILE A 247 -14.97 -20.59 22.75
N THR A 248 -14.63 -20.62 24.02
CA THR A 248 -13.97 -19.53 24.73
C THR A 248 -12.57 -19.94 25.16
N LEU A 249 -11.61 -18.99 25.13
CA LEU A 249 -10.27 -19.19 25.65
C LEU A 249 -10.28 -18.88 27.17
N PRO A 250 -9.97 -19.86 28.05
CA PRO A 250 -9.81 -19.58 29.47
C PRO A 250 -8.64 -18.62 29.71
N ARG A 251 -8.83 -17.61 30.56
CA ARG A 251 -7.75 -16.67 30.94
C ARG A 251 -6.62 -17.36 31.69
N ARG A 252 -6.96 -18.32 32.57
CA ARG A 252 -6.05 -19.14 33.36
C ARG A 252 -6.19 -20.61 33.00
N TRP A 253 -5.23 -21.39 33.38
CA TRP A 253 -5.28 -22.84 33.14
C TRP A 253 -6.58 -23.46 33.67
N PRO A 254 -7.33 -24.20 32.83
CA PRO A 254 -8.65 -24.74 33.18
C PRO A 254 -8.50 -25.97 34.08
N ALA A 255 -8.36 -25.77 35.40
CA ALA A 255 -8.15 -26.84 36.37
C ALA A 255 -9.30 -27.87 36.37
N ASP A 256 -10.55 -27.39 36.16
CA ASP A 256 -11.76 -28.21 36.12
C ASP A 256 -12.14 -28.65 34.69
N GLY A 257 -11.29 -28.31 33.68
CA GLY A 257 -11.50 -28.66 32.28
C GLY A 257 -11.17 -30.12 31.98
N THR A 258 -11.60 -30.57 30.79
CA THR A 258 -11.22 -31.91 30.32
C THR A 258 -9.70 -32.00 30.07
N PRO A 259 -9.09 -33.18 30.12
CA PRO A 259 -7.68 -33.36 29.81
C PRO A 259 -7.28 -32.78 28.44
N GLN A 260 -8.19 -32.83 27.48
CA GLN A 260 -7.98 -32.29 26.14
C GLN A 260 -7.97 -30.74 26.13
N GLU A 261 -8.87 -30.10 26.88
CA GLU A 261 -8.88 -28.65 27.04
C GLU A 261 -7.60 -28.14 27.72
N GLN A 262 -7.15 -28.89 28.72
CA GLN A 262 -5.91 -28.60 29.43
C GLN A 262 -4.68 -28.71 28.52
N ASP A 263 -4.60 -29.77 27.69
CA ASP A 263 -3.53 -29.98 26.72
C ASP A 263 -3.53 -28.90 25.63
N ASP A 264 -4.68 -28.62 25.05
CA ASP A 264 -4.80 -27.55 24.03
C ASP A 264 -4.45 -26.16 24.58
N TRP A 265 -4.89 -25.85 25.82
CA TRP A 265 -4.55 -24.60 26.48
C TRP A 265 -3.04 -24.50 26.78
N GLU A 266 -2.43 -25.57 27.30
CA GLU A 266 -0.99 -25.61 27.58
C GLU A 266 -0.18 -25.43 26.29
N ARG A 267 -0.49 -26.17 25.24
CA ARG A 267 0.18 -26.06 23.94
C ARG A 267 0.01 -24.68 23.33
N PHE A 268 -1.19 -24.11 23.43
CA PHE A 268 -1.45 -22.75 22.94
C PHE A 268 -0.56 -21.74 23.66
N VAL A 269 -0.54 -21.76 25.00
CA VAL A 269 0.18 -20.77 25.80
C VAL A 269 1.70 -20.99 25.73
N ARG A 270 2.18 -22.24 25.80
CA ARG A 270 3.62 -22.52 25.81
C ARG A 270 4.28 -22.50 24.44
N GLU A 271 3.58 -22.93 23.39
CA GLU A 271 4.20 -23.16 22.08
C GLU A 271 3.79 -22.13 21.03
N THR A 272 2.58 -21.55 21.14
CA THR A 272 1.98 -20.76 20.06
C THR A 272 1.89 -19.26 20.38
N LEU A 273 1.33 -18.90 21.54
CA LEU A 273 1.11 -17.52 21.94
C LEU A 273 2.43 -16.84 22.32
N ALA A 274 2.67 -15.64 21.82
CA ALA A 274 3.89 -14.88 22.13
C ALA A 274 3.96 -14.56 23.63
N SER A 275 5.17 -14.65 24.19
CA SER A 275 5.44 -14.50 25.64
C SER A 275 5.00 -13.17 26.24
N GLN A 276 4.95 -12.13 25.43
CA GLN A 276 4.46 -10.80 25.84
C GLN A 276 2.97 -10.77 26.24
N TRP A 277 2.17 -11.77 25.81
CA TRP A 277 0.77 -11.93 26.19
C TRP A 277 0.58 -12.81 27.43
N ILE A 278 1.66 -13.28 28.05
CA ILE A 278 1.60 -14.21 29.16
C ILE A 278 2.14 -13.49 30.40
N ARG A 279 1.45 -13.69 31.51
CA ARG A 279 1.85 -13.25 32.85
C ARG A 279 1.86 -14.46 33.76
N VAL A 280 2.49 -14.32 34.90
CA VAL A 280 2.44 -15.30 35.97
C VAL A 280 1.88 -14.67 37.25
N ASN A 281 1.38 -15.49 38.15
CA ASN A 281 1.09 -15.03 39.51
C ASN A 281 2.35 -15.17 40.42
N GLY A 282 2.26 -14.64 41.61
CA GLY A 282 3.41 -14.61 42.55
C GLY A 282 4.00 -15.99 42.91
N THR A 283 3.25 -17.10 42.71
CA THR A 283 3.71 -18.45 43.01
C THR A 283 4.82 -18.96 42.09
N ALA A 284 4.98 -18.35 40.91
CA ALA A 284 6.04 -18.70 39.96
C ALA A 284 7.42 -18.14 40.32
N LEU A 285 7.50 -17.23 41.30
CA LEU A 285 8.73 -16.50 41.64
C LEU A 285 9.88 -17.42 42.04
N ALA A 286 9.59 -18.39 42.89
CA ALA A 286 10.64 -19.34 43.38
C ALA A 286 11.23 -20.16 42.23
N GLU A 287 10.40 -20.66 41.32
CA GLU A 287 10.85 -21.48 40.17
C GLU A 287 11.62 -20.63 39.15
N TYR A 288 11.21 -19.38 38.92
CA TYR A 288 11.94 -18.46 38.04
C TYR A 288 13.31 -18.13 38.59
N HIS A 289 13.42 -17.76 39.89
CA HIS A 289 14.70 -17.52 40.54
C HIS A 289 15.56 -18.79 40.58
N GLY A 290 14.94 -19.97 40.79
CA GLY A 290 15.61 -21.27 40.70
C GLY A 290 16.25 -21.52 39.34
N MET A 291 15.52 -21.23 38.26
CA MET A 291 16.04 -21.31 36.88
C MET A 291 17.24 -20.37 36.67
N LEU A 292 17.12 -19.11 37.12
CA LEU A 292 18.21 -18.13 36.96
C LEU A 292 19.46 -18.54 37.77
N LYS A 293 19.27 -19.05 38.99
CA LYS A 293 20.37 -19.57 39.83
C LYS A 293 21.08 -20.75 39.16
N ALA A 294 20.31 -21.67 38.55
CA ALA A 294 20.87 -22.81 37.81
C ALA A 294 21.64 -22.36 36.56
N LYS A 295 21.06 -21.42 35.79
CA LYS A 295 21.65 -20.94 34.54
C LYS A 295 22.89 -20.07 34.71
N TYR A 296 22.92 -19.18 35.70
CA TYR A 296 23.96 -18.15 35.82
C TYR A 296 24.92 -18.42 36.99
N LEU A 297 24.62 -19.35 37.89
CA LEU A 297 25.40 -19.79 39.07
C LEU A 297 25.61 -18.67 40.09
N ASP A 298 25.94 -17.44 39.72
CA ASP A 298 26.08 -16.29 40.58
C ASP A 298 25.44 -15.02 40.01
N VAL A 299 25.08 -14.08 40.91
CA VAL A 299 24.37 -12.84 40.55
C VAL A 299 25.26 -11.86 39.78
N LYS A 300 26.59 -11.93 39.92
CA LYS A 300 27.50 -11.05 39.17
C LYS A 300 27.51 -11.40 37.69
N THR A 301 27.53 -12.71 37.40
CA THR A 301 27.40 -13.23 36.01
C THR A 301 26.07 -12.82 35.39
N LEU A 302 24.96 -12.94 36.12
CA LEU A 302 23.64 -12.48 35.66
C LEU A 302 23.66 -10.98 35.38
N ASN A 303 24.14 -10.16 36.32
CA ASN A 303 24.22 -8.70 36.17
C ASN A 303 25.05 -8.27 34.95
N LEU A 304 26.20 -8.92 34.73
CA LEU A 304 27.05 -8.66 33.57
C LEU A 304 26.30 -8.96 32.26
N ARG A 305 25.52 -10.03 32.22
CA ARG A 305 24.78 -10.44 31.04
C ARG A 305 23.52 -9.61 30.79
N TYR A 306 22.85 -9.18 31.85
CA TYR A 306 21.61 -8.38 31.78
C TYR A 306 21.89 -6.87 31.71
N GLY A 307 23.11 -6.42 32.02
CA GLY A 307 23.43 -5.00 32.19
C GLY A 307 22.73 -4.37 33.40
N THR A 308 22.57 -5.13 34.49
CA THR A 308 21.84 -4.74 35.70
C THR A 308 22.77 -4.75 36.93
N SER A 309 22.23 -4.38 38.10
CA SER A 309 22.96 -4.31 39.37
C SER A 309 22.14 -4.90 40.53
N TYR A 310 21.52 -6.07 40.34
CA TYR A 310 20.80 -6.77 41.40
C TYR A 310 21.72 -7.20 42.51
N SER A 311 21.29 -7.11 43.78
CA SER A 311 22.06 -7.57 44.92
C SER A 311 21.97 -9.10 45.12
N SER A 312 20.83 -9.68 44.72
CA SER A 312 20.57 -11.11 44.75
C SER A 312 19.68 -11.54 43.57
N PHE A 313 19.57 -12.86 43.34
CA PHE A 313 18.58 -13.38 42.39
C PHE A 313 17.15 -13.07 42.83
N ASP A 314 16.94 -12.87 44.14
CA ASP A 314 15.61 -12.59 44.69
C ASP A 314 15.11 -11.18 44.34
N ASP A 315 15.99 -10.30 43.82
CA ASP A 315 15.64 -8.96 43.35
C ASP A 315 15.16 -8.94 41.88
N VAL A 316 15.30 -10.05 41.16
CA VAL A 316 14.91 -10.12 39.73
C VAL A 316 13.39 -10.19 39.61
N PRO A 317 12.76 -9.27 38.84
CA PRO A 317 11.31 -9.20 38.79
C PRO A 317 10.66 -10.36 38.03
N VAL A 318 9.49 -10.80 38.52
CA VAL A 318 8.55 -11.63 37.78
C VAL A 318 7.42 -10.77 37.20
N TYR A 319 6.90 -11.17 36.05
CA TYR A 319 5.97 -10.34 35.31
C TYR A 319 4.53 -10.81 35.57
N VAL A 320 3.78 -9.99 36.32
CA VAL A 320 2.39 -10.23 36.75
C VAL A 320 1.41 -9.36 35.97
N GLY A 321 0.15 -9.74 35.94
CA GLY A 321 -0.89 -8.99 35.21
C GLY A 321 -1.21 -7.62 35.83
N ASN A 322 -1.19 -7.56 37.18
CA ASN A 322 -1.36 -6.33 37.95
C ASN A 322 -0.61 -6.46 39.28
N VAL A 323 0.32 -5.55 39.51
CA VAL A 323 1.22 -5.59 40.71
C VAL A 323 0.43 -5.44 41.99
N GLU A 324 -0.53 -4.51 42.04
CA GLU A 324 -1.32 -4.27 43.24
C GLU A 324 -2.26 -5.46 43.58
N ALA A 325 -2.78 -6.10 42.54
CA ALA A 325 -3.60 -7.32 42.72
C ALA A 325 -2.75 -8.47 43.21
N ALA A 326 -1.54 -8.68 42.67
CA ALA A 326 -0.60 -9.71 43.14
C ALA A 326 -0.16 -9.47 44.59
N ARG A 327 0.08 -8.23 44.99
CA ARG A 327 0.38 -7.86 46.38
C ARG A 327 -0.79 -8.12 47.32
N ARG A 328 -2.02 -7.76 46.93
CA ARG A 328 -3.23 -8.08 47.70
C ARG A 328 -3.45 -9.59 47.84
N GLU A 329 -3.16 -10.37 46.82
CA GLU A 329 -3.24 -11.83 46.86
C GLU A 329 -2.26 -12.40 47.91
N ILE A 330 -1.03 -11.88 48.02
CA ILE A 330 -0.08 -12.28 49.08
C ILE A 330 -0.61 -11.89 50.45
N ALA A 331 -1.13 -10.66 50.59
CA ALA A 331 -1.69 -10.19 51.86
C ALA A 331 -2.88 -11.03 52.36
N ALA A 332 -3.73 -11.47 51.43
CA ALA A 332 -4.94 -12.27 51.71
C ALA A 332 -4.64 -13.74 52.01
N ARG A 333 -3.43 -14.23 51.78
CA ARG A 333 -3.05 -15.65 52.09
C ARG A 333 -3.04 -15.89 53.58
N PRO A 334 -3.43 -17.11 54.05
CA PRO A 334 -3.19 -17.52 55.42
C PRO A 334 -1.71 -17.46 55.72
N GLY A 335 -1.33 -16.63 56.71
CA GLY A 335 0.05 -16.36 57.09
C GLY A 335 0.76 -15.27 56.26
N GLY A 336 0.06 -14.63 55.29
CA GLY A 336 0.52 -13.45 54.56
C GLY A 336 1.92 -13.56 53.97
N LEU A 337 2.69 -12.50 54.10
CA LEU A 337 4.07 -12.43 53.57
C LEU A 337 5.00 -13.49 54.18
N ALA A 338 4.81 -13.87 55.45
CA ALA A 338 5.63 -14.89 56.10
C ALA A 338 5.45 -16.29 55.50
N ALA A 339 4.20 -16.63 55.11
CA ALA A 339 3.93 -17.86 54.36
C ALA A 339 4.52 -17.81 52.94
N PHE A 340 4.36 -16.66 52.25
CA PHE A 340 4.90 -16.44 50.93
C PHE A 340 6.45 -16.58 50.93
N ASN A 341 7.14 -15.94 51.86
CA ASN A 341 8.59 -16.04 52.02
C ASN A 341 9.07 -17.49 52.25
N ARG A 342 8.31 -18.24 53.06
CA ARG A 342 8.60 -19.66 53.34
C ARG A 342 8.45 -20.54 52.09
N ASP A 343 7.35 -20.31 51.35
CA ASP A 343 7.03 -21.07 50.12
C ASP A 343 8.01 -20.77 48.98
N CYS A 344 8.50 -19.52 48.92
CA CYS A 344 9.44 -19.06 47.87
C CYS A 344 10.91 -19.18 48.29
N GLY A 345 11.22 -19.52 49.57
CA GLY A 345 12.60 -19.54 50.08
C GLY A 345 13.24 -18.16 50.10
N THR A 346 12.47 -17.10 50.33
CA THR A 346 12.89 -15.69 50.29
C THR A 346 12.75 -15.02 51.67
N ALA A 347 13.29 -13.82 51.83
CA ALA A 347 13.26 -13.06 53.09
C ALA A 347 12.85 -11.58 52.88
N TYR A 348 11.80 -11.34 52.10
CA TYR A 348 11.30 -9.97 51.86
C TYR A 348 10.79 -9.34 53.17
N ALA A 349 11.24 -8.12 53.43
CA ALA A 349 10.86 -7.37 54.65
C ALA A 349 9.43 -6.82 54.59
N SER A 350 8.90 -6.58 53.40
CA SER A 350 7.55 -6.08 53.16
C SER A 350 6.99 -6.63 51.87
N ILE A 351 5.66 -6.60 51.73
CA ILE A 351 4.97 -6.99 50.47
C ILE A 351 5.41 -6.12 49.28
N ASN A 352 5.74 -4.84 49.56
CA ASN A 352 6.20 -3.92 48.52
C ASN A 352 7.60 -4.23 48.02
N ALA A 353 8.42 -4.95 48.82
CA ALA A 353 9.75 -5.39 48.41
C ALA A 353 9.76 -6.61 47.49
N VAL A 354 8.60 -7.29 47.29
CA VAL A 354 8.51 -8.40 46.34
C VAL A 354 8.63 -7.82 44.91
N PRO A 355 9.58 -8.33 44.07
CA PRO A 355 9.93 -7.75 42.82
C PRO A 355 8.93 -8.17 41.73
N PHE A 356 7.80 -7.48 41.65
CA PHE A 356 6.81 -7.63 40.61
C PHE A 356 6.90 -6.51 39.58
N SER A 357 6.69 -6.86 38.30
CA SER A 357 6.56 -5.94 37.18
C SER A 357 5.35 -6.31 36.31
N GLU A 358 4.68 -5.32 35.73
CA GLU A 358 3.55 -5.56 34.80
C GLU A 358 4.02 -5.72 33.36
N ILE A 359 5.19 -5.19 33.03
CA ILE A 359 5.72 -5.13 31.66
C ILE A 359 6.78 -6.23 31.50
N PRO A 360 6.49 -7.31 30.76
CA PRO A 360 7.48 -8.33 30.47
C PRO A 360 8.56 -7.76 29.54
N PRO A 361 9.78 -8.29 29.62
CA PRO A 361 10.85 -7.88 28.72
C PRO A 361 10.51 -8.27 27.30
N SER A 362 10.72 -7.35 26.37
CA SER A 362 10.47 -7.60 24.94
C SER A 362 11.75 -7.95 24.16
N LEU A 363 12.93 -7.70 24.74
CA LEU A 363 14.22 -7.75 24.04
C LEU A 363 15.35 -8.26 24.94
N GLY A 364 16.43 -8.70 24.29
CA GLY A 364 17.67 -9.11 24.95
C GLY A 364 17.60 -10.45 25.65
N LEU A 365 18.61 -10.72 26.46
CA LEU A 365 18.72 -11.99 27.21
C LEU A 365 17.62 -12.16 28.27
N VAL A 366 17.18 -11.06 28.88
CA VAL A 366 16.06 -11.10 29.83
C VAL A 366 14.78 -11.63 29.19
N ALA A 367 14.46 -11.16 27.97
CA ALA A 367 13.30 -11.65 27.20
C ALA A 367 13.46 -13.13 26.82
N SER A 368 14.68 -13.53 26.43
CA SER A 368 14.96 -14.92 26.08
C SER A 368 14.86 -15.86 27.29
N ASP A 369 15.30 -15.42 28.46
CA ASP A 369 15.18 -16.21 29.67
C ASP A 369 13.75 -16.27 30.19
N TRP A 370 13.01 -15.18 30.06
CA TRP A 370 11.60 -15.17 30.36
C TRP A 370 10.81 -16.14 29.44
N ASP A 371 11.11 -16.11 28.15
CA ASP A 371 10.51 -17.03 27.17
C ASP A 371 10.88 -18.49 27.48
N ALA A 372 12.14 -18.75 27.82
CA ALA A 372 12.60 -20.07 28.22
C ALA A 372 11.91 -20.58 29.52
N PHE A 373 11.67 -19.68 30.47
CA PHE A 373 10.93 -20.02 31.70
C PHE A 373 9.46 -20.37 31.40
N LEU A 374 8.82 -19.66 30.49
CA LEU A 374 7.43 -19.93 30.10
C LEU A 374 7.31 -21.24 29.32
N THR A 375 8.26 -21.56 28.47
CA THR A 375 8.27 -22.78 27.63
C THR A 375 8.81 -24.01 28.34
N GLY A 376 9.75 -23.81 29.24
CA GLY A 376 10.49 -24.84 29.95
C GLY A 376 11.99 -24.82 29.61
N TYR A 377 12.82 -24.50 30.58
CA TYR A 377 14.28 -24.53 30.50
C TYR A 377 14.79 -25.85 31.14
N LYS A 378 15.44 -26.67 30.34
CA LYS A 378 16.11 -27.87 30.86
C LYS A 378 17.57 -27.52 31.17
N ASP A 379 17.96 -27.66 32.45
CA ASP A 379 19.32 -27.44 32.87
C ASP A 379 20.24 -28.47 32.20
N PRO A 380 21.30 -28.04 31.50
CA PRO A 380 22.26 -28.96 30.89
C PRO A 380 23.13 -29.73 31.89
N LEU A 381 23.24 -29.29 33.15
CA LEU A 381 24.09 -29.91 34.14
C LEU A 381 23.42 -31.07 34.87
N ASP A 382 22.20 -30.87 35.34
CA ASP A 382 21.47 -31.86 36.14
C ASP A 382 20.25 -32.45 35.45
N GLY A 383 19.87 -31.87 34.29
CA GLY A 383 18.70 -32.29 33.50
C GLY A 383 17.36 -31.88 34.08
N ARG A 384 17.34 -31.08 35.16
CA ARG A 384 16.12 -30.56 35.78
C ARG A 384 15.38 -29.63 34.82
N LEU A 385 14.06 -29.77 34.72
CA LEU A 385 13.18 -28.89 33.94
C LEU A 385 12.66 -27.80 34.87
N TYR A 386 13.00 -26.54 34.55
CA TYR A 386 12.44 -25.35 35.15
C TYR A 386 11.40 -24.76 34.23
N ALA A 387 10.15 -24.68 34.67
CA ALA A 387 9.07 -24.10 33.86
C ALA A 387 8.05 -23.41 34.77
N ALA A 388 7.44 -22.36 34.27
CA ALA A 388 6.36 -21.70 35.00
C ALA A 388 5.22 -22.71 35.27
N PRO A 389 4.79 -22.89 36.55
CA PRO A 389 3.71 -23.80 36.88
C PRO A 389 2.43 -23.44 36.09
N LEU A 390 1.74 -24.40 35.50
CA LEU A 390 0.55 -24.14 34.67
C LEU A 390 -0.50 -23.29 35.40
N LYS A 391 -0.75 -23.61 36.68
CA LYS A 391 -1.68 -22.85 37.54
C LYS A 391 -1.27 -21.40 37.81
N SER A 392 -0.01 -21.06 37.56
CA SER A 392 0.50 -19.67 37.69
C SER A 392 0.35 -18.86 36.43
N LEU A 393 0.18 -19.50 35.26
CA LEU A 393 0.09 -18.84 33.98
C LEU A 393 -1.25 -18.15 33.79
N GLU A 394 -1.20 -16.93 33.25
CA GLU A 394 -2.37 -16.11 32.93
C GLU A 394 -2.16 -15.41 31.60
N ILE A 395 -3.19 -15.45 30.75
CA ILE A 395 -3.19 -14.70 29.48
C ILE A 395 -3.59 -13.27 29.78
N TYR A 396 -2.73 -12.32 29.37
CA TYR A 396 -2.96 -10.90 29.51
C TYR A 396 -3.33 -10.29 28.17
N SER A 397 -4.61 -9.96 27.99
CA SER A 397 -5.12 -9.41 26.72
C SER A 397 -6.06 -8.25 26.96
N VAL A 398 -6.24 -7.42 25.92
CA VAL A 398 -7.17 -6.30 25.93
C VAL A 398 -8.62 -6.78 26.16
N GLU A 399 -8.97 -7.95 25.64
CA GLU A 399 -10.29 -8.58 25.85
C GLU A 399 -10.58 -8.82 27.33
N PHE A 400 -9.62 -9.43 28.03
CA PHE A 400 -9.81 -9.72 29.46
C PHE A 400 -9.79 -8.46 30.32
N LEU A 401 -8.98 -7.47 29.94
CA LEU A 401 -8.99 -6.17 30.61
C LEU A 401 -10.32 -5.44 30.39
N PHE A 402 -10.86 -5.47 29.20
CA PHE A 402 -12.17 -4.88 28.89
C PHE A 402 -13.30 -5.58 29.63
N GLN A 403 -13.28 -6.92 29.69
CA GLN A 403 -14.24 -7.69 30.47
C GLN A 403 -14.21 -7.32 31.96
N ASP A 404 -13.02 -7.18 32.55
CA ASP A 404 -12.86 -6.75 33.94
C ASP A 404 -13.38 -5.32 34.16
N TRP A 405 -13.07 -4.40 33.26
CA TRP A 405 -13.49 -3.01 33.30
C TRP A 405 -15.01 -2.87 33.19
N MET A 406 -15.62 -3.62 32.26
CA MET A 406 -17.09 -3.64 32.07
C MET A 406 -17.81 -4.16 33.32
N MET A 407 -17.31 -5.25 33.90
CA MET A 407 -17.87 -5.82 35.13
C MET A 407 -17.73 -4.86 36.33
N ALA A 408 -16.58 -4.22 36.47
CA ALA A 408 -16.36 -3.23 37.54
C ALA A 408 -17.26 -2.00 37.39
N ARG A 409 -17.54 -1.55 36.16
CA ARG A 409 -18.32 -0.34 35.88
C ARG A 409 -19.83 -0.57 35.95
N HIS A 410 -20.33 -1.72 35.50
CA HIS A 410 -21.76 -1.99 35.37
C HIS A 410 -22.30 -3.02 36.37
N GLY A 411 -21.45 -3.72 37.09
CA GLY A 411 -21.80 -4.62 38.17
C GLY A 411 -22.33 -5.98 37.76
N SER A 412 -23.25 -6.10 36.78
CA SER A 412 -23.79 -7.38 36.35
C SER A 412 -24.04 -7.46 34.85
N ILE A 413 -24.10 -8.69 34.35
CA ILE A 413 -24.34 -8.98 32.93
C ILE A 413 -25.74 -8.56 32.52
N GLU A 414 -26.74 -8.76 33.39
CA GLU A 414 -28.14 -8.38 33.17
C GLU A 414 -28.28 -6.86 32.99
N ALA A 415 -27.59 -6.08 33.81
CA ALA A 415 -27.58 -4.62 33.69
C ALA A 415 -26.97 -4.17 32.36
N MET A 416 -25.87 -4.82 31.91
CA MET A 416 -25.27 -4.55 30.64
C MET A 416 -26.15 -4.94 29.46
N ASN A 417 -26.77 -6.11 29.50
CA ASN A 417 -27.71 -6.58 28.47
C ASN A 417 -28.90 -5.60 28.31
N GLY A 418 -29.45 -5.14 29.42
CA GLY A 418 -30.53 -4.14 29.41
C GLY A 418 -30.09 -2.79 28.83
N LYS A 419 -28.86 -2.34 29.13
CA LYS A 419 -28.33 -1.05 28.68
C LYS A 419 -27.92 -1.06 27.20
N PHE A 420 -27.28 -2.14 26.75
CA PHE A 420 -26.65 -2.20 25.43
C PHE A 420 -27.44 -3.04 24.41
N GLY A 421 -28.54 -3.69 24.84
CA GLY A 421 -29.33 -4.56 23.97
C GLY A 421 -28.56 -5.82 23.55
N THR A 422 -27.66 -6.31 24.41
CA THR A 422 -26.88 -7.53 24.19
C THR A 422 -27.52 -8.75 24.84
N HIS A 423 -27.00 -9.94 24.54
CA HIS A 423 -27.49 -11.22 25.07
C HIS A 423 -26.33 -12.05 25.65
N TRP A 424 -25.46 -11.42 26.46
CA TRP A 424 -24.37 -12.12 27.11
C TRP A 424 -24.88 -12.99 28.25
N GLU A 425 -24.42 -14.23 28.32
CA GLU A 425 -24.77 -15.17 29.38
C GLU A 425 -23.71 -15.20 30.48
N LYS A 426 -22.44 -15.04 30.09
CA LYS A 426 -21.29 -15.08 30.99
C LYS A 426 -20.28 -13.98 30.64
N LYS A 427 -19.40 -13.64 31.59
CA LYS A 427 -18.35 -12.64 31.40
C LYS A 427 -17.49 -12.87 30.15
N ALA A 428 -17.20 -14.12 29.81
CA ALA A 428 -16.41 -14.48 28.62
C ALA A 428 -17.10 -14.15 27.29
N ASP A 429 -18.42 -13.85 27.28
CA ASP A 429 -19.16 -13.46 26.08
C ASP A 429 -19.02 -11.96 25.78
N ILE A 430 -18.50 -11.17 26.72
CA ILE A 430 -18.23 -9.74 26.53
C ILE A 430 -17.06 -9.61 25.55
N ALA A 431 -17.39 -9.37 24.28
CA ALA A 431 -16.40 -9.15 23.23
C ALA A 431 -15.99 -7.68 23.15
N MET A 432 -14.80 -7.42 22.61
CA MET A 432 -14.35 -6.05 22.28
C MET A 432 -15.24 -5.46 21.19
N PRO A 433 -15.95 -4.34 21.42
CA PRO A 433 -16.89 -3.77 20.45
C PRO A 433 -16.17 -2.89 19.41
N GLN A 434 -14.99 -3.34 18.97
CA GLN A 434 -14.19 -2.61 17.98
C GLN A 434 -14.88 -2.54 16.62
N ARG A 435 -15.73 -3.51 16.26
CA ARG A 435 -16.54 -3.45 15.04
C ARG A 435 -17.49 -2.25 15.07
N ASP A 436 -18.18 -2.03 16.19
CA ASP A 436 -19.12 -0.92 16.33
C ASP A 436 -18.39 0.44 16.26
N LEU A 437 -17.23 0.56 16.89
CA LEU A 437 -16.38 1.74 16.78
C LEU A 437 -15.92 1.99 15.33
N HIS A 438 -15.49 0.95 14.61
CA HIS A 438 -15.04 1.08 13.22
C HIS A 438 -16.19 1.49 12.29
N LEU A 439 -17.40 0.95 12.49
CA LEU A 439 -18.58 1.34 11.71
C LEU A 439 -19.04 2.77 12.04
N SER A 440 -19.02 3.18 13.31
CA SER A 440 -19.29 4.56 13.72
C SER A 440 -18.29 5.52 13.09
N TYR A 441 -16.99 5.20 13.13
CA TYR A 441 -15.95 5.96 12.46
C TYR A 441 -16.18 6.05 10.95
N PHE A 442 -16.48 4.93 10.30
CA PHE A 442 -16.79 4.87 8.87
C PHE A 442 -17.93 5.81 8.49
N LYS A 443 -19.05 5.78 9.23
CA LYS A 443 -20.21 6.64 8.95
C LYS A 443 -19.89 8.12 9.10
N LYS A 444 -19.15 8.48 10.14
CA LYS A 444 -18.71 9.87 10.38
C LYS A 444 -17.79 10.40 9.29
N HIS A 445 -16.95 9.54 8.70
CA HIS A 445 -15.91 9.93 7.73
C HIS A 445 -16.16 9.39 6.30
N LEU A 446 -17.40 8.97 5.98
CA LEU A 446 -17.73 8.32 4.71
C LEU A 446 -17.28 9.12 3.46
N LYS A 447 -17.52 10.44 3.46
CA LYS A 447 -17.15 11.31 2.34
C LYS A 447 -15.64 11.41 2.15
N GLU A 448 -14.90 11.54 3.25
CA GLU A 448 -13.43 11.63 3.27
C GLU A 448 -12.80 10.32 2.80
N LEU A 449 -13.29 9.20 3.31
CA LEU A 449 -12.84 7.86 2.91
C LEU A 449 -13.12 7.59 1.43
N ARG A 450 -14.31 7.96 0.91
CA ARG A 450 -14.64 7.83 -0.50
C ARG A 450 -13.70 8.67 -1.38
N TRP A 451 -13.40 9.90 -0.97
CA TRP A 451 -12.44 10.75 -1.66
C TRP A 451 -11.01 10.19 -1.60
N GLU A 452 -10.61 9.67 -0.45
CA GLU A 452 -9.31 9.01 -0.30
C GLU A 452 -9.17 7.82 -1.26
N PHE A 453 -10.12 6.91 -1.31
CA PHE A 453 -10.07 5.76 -2.23
C PHE A 453 -10.11 6.18 -3.71
N THR A 454 -10.81 7.25 -4.04
CA THR A 454 -10.84 7.78 -5.41
C THR A 454 -9.49 8.37 -5.82
N THR A 455 -8.79 9.06 -4.92
CA THR A 455 -7.60 9.86 -5.25
C THR A 455 -6.27 9.25 -4.84
N ARG A 456 -6.25 8.25 -3.95
CA ARG A 456 -5.03 7.74 -3.33
C ARG A 456 -3.96 7.27 -4.33
N ASN A 457 -4.37 6.55 -5.38
CA ASN A 457 -3.44 6.02 -6.37
C ASN A 457 -2.88 7.14 -7.25
N TYR A 458 -3.70 8.14 -7.58
CA TYR A 458 -3.24 9.35 -8.28
C TYR A 458 -2.28 10.18 -7.46
N LYS A 459 -2.55 10.36 -6.14
CA LYS A 459 -1.64 11.01 -5.21
C LYS A 459 -0.30 10.29 -5.15
N ALA A 460 -0.32 8.96 -5.03
CA ALA A 460 0.90 8.15 -4.98
C ALA A 460 1.73 8.28 -6.27
N VAL A 461 1.08 8.28 -7.44
CA VAL A 461 1.77 8.49 -8.73
C VAL A 461 2.31 9.92 -8.84
N ALA A 462 1.51 10.92 -8.46
CA ALA A 462 1.93 12.32 -8.52
C ALA A 462 3.12 12.60 -7.58
N GLU A 463 3.08 12.10 -6.35
CA GLU A 463 4.19 12.20 -5.40
C GLU A 463 5.44 11.52 -5.96
N TYR A 464 5.31 10.32 -6.52
CA TYR A 464 6.42 9.62 -7.13
C TYR A 464 7.04 10.43 -8.27
N MET A 465 6.23 10.99 -9.16
CA MET A 465 6.66 11.77 -10.31
C MET A 465 7.32 13.10 -9.93
N LEU A 466 6.79 13.77 -8.89
CA LEU A 466 7.28 15.09 -8.46
C LEU A 466 8.53 15.01 -7.59
N PHE A 467 8.64 13.98 -6.73
CA PHE A 467 9.72 13.92 -5.73
C PHE A 467 10.90 13.02 -6.11
N HIS A 468 10.73 12.07 -7.06
CA HIS A 468 11.77 11.08 -7.34
C HIS A 468 12.66 11.39 -8.53
N GLY A 469 12.42 12.48 -9.28
CA GLY A 469 13.29 12.79 -10.39
C GLY A 469 12.90 14.00 -11.22
N ARG A 470 13.70 14.24 -12.26
CA ARG A 470 13.46 15.28 -13.25
C ARG A 470 12.59 14.80 -14.42
N GLY A 471 11.82 13.72 -14.26
CA GLY A 471 11.11 13.06 -15.35
C GLY A 471 10.15 13.97 -16.12
N ILE A 472 9.38 14.80 -15.43
CA ILE A 472 8.48 15.78 -16.06
C ILE A 472 9.30 16.83 -16.81
N PHE A 473 10.32 17.40 -16.16
CA PHE A 473 11.20 18.40 -16.79
C PHE A 473 11.93 17.84 -18.00
N ASN A 474 12.51 16.66 -17.90
CA ASN A 474 13.20 15.99 -18.99
C ASN A 474 12.26 15.74 -20.18
N THR A 475 11.02 15.31 -19.91
CA THR A 475 10.02 15.07 -20.97
C THR A 475 9.61 16.36 -21.66
N VAL A 476 9.33 17.42 -20.92
CA VAL A 476 8.98 18.73 -21.50
C VAL A 476 10.14 19.25 -22.35
N LEU A 477 11.36 19.21 -21.83
CA LEU A 477 12.54 19.67 -22.55
C LEU A 477 12.81 18.80 -23.79
N TYR A 478 12.70 17.48 -23.67
CA TYR A 478 12.85 16.57 -24.81
C TYR A 478 11.82 16.84 -25.91
N CYS A 479 10.54 16.96 -25.56
CA CYS A 479 9.47 17.27 -26.51
C CYS A 479 9.68 18.63 -27.18
N ALA A 480 10.06 19.66 -26.41
CA ALA A 480 10.34 20.99 -26.95
C ALA A 480 11.50 20.97 -27.95
N LEU A 481 12.61 20.31 -27.59
CA LEU A 481 13.76 20.19 -28.49
C LEU A 481 13.44 19.34 -29.73
N ALA A 482 12.65 18.27 -29.59
CA ALA A 482 12.20 17.46 -30.72
C ALA A 482 11.34 18.25 -31.69
N ILE A 483 10.42 19.10 -31.19
CA ILE A 483 9.60 19.96 -32.03
C ILE A 483 10.48 21.00 -32.75
N VAL A 484 11.35 21.69 -32.04
CA VAL A 484 12.25 22.70 -32.62
C VAL A 484 13.13 22.11 -33.72
N THR A 485 13.77 20.96 -33.45
CA THR A 485 14.62 20.29 -34.45
C THR A 485 13.82 19.81 -35.66
N ALA A 486 12.63 19.26 -35.44
CA ALA A 486 11.75 18.81 -36.53
C ALA A 486 11.26 19.98 -37.42
N LEU A 487 10.97 21.15 -36.83
CA LEU A 487 10.54 22.35 -37.55
C LEU A 487 11.70 23.13 -38.20
N LEU A 488 12.95 22.84 -37.83
CA LEU A 488 14.13 23.41 -38.51
C LEU A 488 14.63 22.49 -39.62
N VAL A 489 14.92 21.23 -39.30
CA VAL A 489 15.62 20.31 -40.22
C VAL A 489 14.73 19.86 -41.37
N ASN A 490 13.49 19.41 -41.07
CA ASN A 490 12.64 18.83 -42.10
C ASN A 490 12.14 19.90 -43.11
N PRO A 491 11.73 21.13 -42.70
CA PRO A 491 11.35 22.16 -43.66
C PRO A 491 12.53 22.64 -44.50
N LEU A 492 13.73 22.78 -43.95
CA LEU A 492 14.92 23.15 -44.72
C LEU A 492 15.24 22.11 -45.82
N ALA A 493 15.20 20.82 -45.45
CA ALA A 493 15.41 19.74 -46.42
C ALA A 493 14.30 19.72 -47.50
N ALA A 494 13.05 19.87 -47.10
CA ALA A 494 11.91 19.92 -48.01
C ALA A 494 11.98 21.13 -48.95
N TYR A 495 12.32 22.31 -48.41
CA TYR A 495 12.51 23.55 -49.17
C TYR A 495 13.58 23.40 -50.23
N ALA A 496 14.77 22.87 -49.84
CA ALA A 496 15.88 22.63 -50.78
C ALA A 496 15.45 21.69 -51.91
N MET A 497 14.74 20.61 -51.62
CA MET A 497 14.25 19.64 -52.64
C MET A 497 13.09 20.17 -53.47
N SER A 498 12.36 21.16 -53.00
CA SER A 498 11.20 21.77 -53.74
C SER A 498 11.69 22.91 -54.65
N ARG A 499 12.57 23.79 -54.19
CA ARG A 499 12.92 25.02 -54.87
C ARG A 499 14.19 24.98 -55.71
N PHE A 500 15.15 24.09 -55.35
CA PHE A 500 16.36 23.91 -56.13
C PHE A 500 16.23 22.76 -57.10
N ARG A 501 16.58 22.96 -58.39
CA ARG A 501 16.53 21.94 -59.41
C ARG A 501 17.71 20.94 -59.23
N MET A 502 17.52 19.99 -58.34
CA MET A 502 18.50 18.95 -58.09
C MET A 502 18.19 17.68 -58.93
N PRO A 503 19.10 17.22 -59.82
CA PRO A 503 18.85 16.03 -60.68
C PRO A 503 18.56 14.75 -59.86
N SER A 504 19.00 14.68 -58.61
CA SER A 504 18.84 13.52 -57.72
C SER A 504 17.71 13.67 -56.70
N SER A 505 16.92 14.72 -56.73
CA SER A 505 15.87 14.99 -55.72
C SER A 505 14.93 13.81 -55.49
N TYR A 506 14.49 13.16 -56.61
CA TYR A 506 13.63 11.98 -56.52
C TYR A 506 14.34 10.78 -55.88
N LYS A 507 15.62 10.54 -56.19
CA LYS A 507 16.37 9.43 -55.62
C LYS A 507 16.63 9.65 -54.12
N ILE A 508 16.92 10.90 -53.71
CA ILE A 508 17.11 11.26 -52.30
C ILE A 508 15.80 11.06 -51.54
N LEU A 509 14.65 11.53 -52.10
CA LEU A 509 13.37 11.36 -51.47
C LEU A 509 12.98 9.88 -51.34
N LEU A 510 13.21 9.08 -52.39
CA LEU A 510 12.96 7.64 -52.37
C LEU A 510 13.85 6.96 -51.31
N PHE A 511 15.10 7.33 -51.20
CA PHE A 511 16.01 6.81 -50.17
C PHE A 511 15.48 7.15 -48.75
N LEU A 512 15.10 8.41 -48.52
CA LEU A 512 14.51 8.83 -47.23
C LEU A 512 13.22 8.05 -46.93
N MET A 513 12.36 7.83 -47.92
CA MET A 513 11.16 6.99 -47.74
C MET A 513 11.49 5.53 -47.43
N CYS A 514 12.54 4.96 -48.07
CA CYS A 514 12.99 3.59 -47.78
C CYS A 514 13.45 3.45 -46.30
N THR A 515 14.06 4.48 -45.70
CA THR A 515 14.50 4.42 -44.30
C THR A 515 13.35 4.19 -43.32
N MET A 516 12.12 4.59 -43.68
CA MET A 516 10.92 4.41 -42.86
C MET A 516 10.39 2.97 -42.86
N THR A 517 10.78 2.17 -43.82
CA THR A 517 10.32 0.79 -43.92
C THR A 517 10.96 -0.12 -42.87
N PHE A 518 12.07 0.31 -42.28
CA PHE A 518 12.72 -0.43 -41.20
C PHE A 518 12.00 -0.26 -39.87
N PRO A 519 11.65 -1.35 -39.20
CA PRO A 519 11.04 -1.26 -37.87
C PRO A 519 11.98 -0.54 -36.88
N PRO A 520 11.46 0.40 -36.05
CA PRO A 520 12.29 1.15 -35.09
C PRO A 520 13.11 0.26 -34.13
N MET A 521 12.60 -0.92 -33.80
CA MET A 521 13.31 -1.87 -32.93
C MET A 521 14.57 -2.44 -33.56
N VAL A 522 14.62 -2.64 -34.90
CA VAL A 522 15.78 -3.16 -35.61
C VAL A 522 16.91 -2.12 -35.63
N THR A 523 16.56 -0.84 -35.75
CA THR A 523 17.53 0.26 -35.80
C THR A 523 17.97 0.71 -34.39
N ALA A 524 17.29 0.31 -33.33
CA ALA A 524 17.60 0.73 -31.98
C ALA A 524 18.97 0.25 -31.50
N ILE A 525 19.35 -1.02 -31.79
CA ILE A 525 20.65 -1.57 -31.36
C ILE A 525 21.83 -0.90 -32.10
N PRO A 526 21.82 -0.78 -33.44
CA PRO A 526 22.86 -0.03 -34.14
C PRO A 526 22.99 1.42 -33.68
N SER A 527 21.84 2.10 -33.47
CA SER A 527 21.81 3.48 -32.96
C SER A 527 22.45 3.58 -31.57
N PHE A 528 22.14 2.65 -30.68
CA PHE A 528 22.75 2.59 -29.35
C PHE A 528 24.27 2.42 -29.42
N ILE A 529 24.76 1.48 -30.24
CA ILE A 529 26.19 1.24 -30.38
C ILE A 529 26.91 2.49 -30.93
N MET A 530 26.33 3.14 -31.93
CA MET A 530 26.85 4.38 -32.50
C MET A 530 26.89 5.51 -31.47
N LEU A 531 25.79 5.73 -30.71
CA LEU A 531 25.71 6.76 -29.67
C LEU A 531 26.72 6.49 -28.56
N ARG A 532 26.94 5.24 -28.20
CA ARG A 532 27.95 4.83 -27.22
C ARG A 532 29.38 5.14 -27.73
N GLN A 533 29.68 4.88 -29.00
CA GLN A 533 30.98 5.19 -29.58
C GLN A 533 31.27 6.70 -29.61
N PHE A 534 30.24 7.52 -29.82
CA PHE A 534 30.34 8.99 -29.78
C PHE A 534 30.26 9.59 -28.37
N ASN A 535 30.15 8.76 -27.30
CA ASN A 535 30.00 9.19 -25.92
C ASN A 535 28.77 10.11 -25.69
N LEU A 536 27.68 9.87 -26.43
CA LEU A 536 26.45 10.66 -26.34
C LEU A 536 25.40 10.05 -25.42
N LEU A 537 25.61 8.85 -24.84
CA LEU A 537 24.66 8.24 -23.91
C LEU A 537 24.37 9.18 -22.72
N ASN A 538 23.17 9.07 -22.17
CA ASN A 538 22.70 9.94 -21.07
C ASN A 538 22.68 11.44 -21.40
N THR A 539 22.39 11.79 -22.66
CA THR A 539 22.23 13.19 -23.10
C THR A 539 20.95 13.39 -23.92
N PHE A 540 20.45 14.61 -23.97
CA PHE A 540 19.34 14.96 -24.87
C PHE A 540 19.72 14.81 -26.35
N ALA A 541 20.99 15.00 -26.70
CA ALA A 541 21.48 14.78 -28.06
C ALA A 541 21.24 13.34 -28.51
N ALA A 542 21.45 12.36 -27.62
CA ALA A 542 21.19 10.97 -27.94
C ALA A 542 19.72 10.66 -28.25
N LEU A 543 18.79 11.37 -27.60
CA LEU A 543 17.34 11.21 -27.83
C LEU A 543 16.88 11.89 -29.13
N ILE A 544 17.56 12.95 -29.57
CA ILE A 544 17.09 13.82 -30.64
C ILE A 544 17.79 13.51 -31.98
N LEU A 545 19.11 13.34 -31.99
CA LEU A 545 19.87 13.21 -33.25
C LEU A 545 19.40 12.09 -34.16
N PRO A 546 19.10 10.86 -33.67
CA PRO A 546 18.66 9.77 -34.54
C PRO A 546 17.32 10.02 -35.23
N GLY A 547 16.43 10.84 -34.64
CA GLY A 547 15.09 11.16 -35.16
C GLY A 547 14.95 12.54 -35.79
N MET A 548 16.02 13.33 -35.84
CA MET A 548 16.00 14.73 -36.23
C MET A 548 15.53 14.95 -37.68
N ALA A 549 15.95 14.09 -38.59
CA ALA A 549 15.50 14.08 -39.97
C ALA A 549 14.48 12.94 -40.18
N ASN A 550 13.24 13.31 -40.50
CA ASN A 550 12.15 12.37 -40.69
C ASN A 550 11.70 12.35 -42.15
N GLY A 551 11.92 11.24 -42.85
CA GLY A 551 11.60 11.11 -44.27
C GLY A 551 10.14 11.37 -44.63
N TYR A 552 9.19 10.98 -43.75
CA TYR A 552 7.76 11.27 -43.96
C TYR A 552 7.47 12.76 -43.86
N SER A 553 7.99 13.41 -42.83
CA SER A 553 7.79 14.85 -42.65
C SER A 553 8.40 15.66 -43.82
N ILE A 554 9.58 15.26 -44.31
CA ILE A 554 10.23 15.88 -45.46
C ILE A 554 9.39 15.68 -46.71
N PHE A 555 8.92 14.45 -46.98
CA PHE A 555 8.04 14.15 -48.10
C PHE A 555 6.75 14.97 -48.05
N LEU A 556 6.08 15.01 -46.92
CA LEU A 556 4.83 15.72 -46.70
C LEU A 556 5.01 17.23 -46.94
N LEU A 557 6.06 17.80 -46.36
CA LEU A 557 6.40 19.23 -46.53
C LEU A 557 6.76 19.57 -47.98
N LYS A 558 7.59 18.70 -48.63
CA LYS A 558 7.94 18.90 -50.05
C LYS A 558 6.71 18.95 -50.91
N GLY A 559 5.81 17.98 -50.77
CA GLY A 559 4.54 17.96 -51.53
C GLY A 559 3.69 19.23 -51.34
N PHE A 560 3.65 19.76 -50.09
CA PHE A 560 2.98 21.00 -49.80
C PHE A 560 3.71 22.20 -50.39
N PHE A 561 5.04 22.28 -50.31
CA PHE A 561 5.83 23.39 -50.86
C PHE A 561 5.78 23.42 -52.38
N ASP A 562 5.71 22.24 -53.04
CA ASP A 562 5.54 22.15 -54.47
C ASP A 562 4.18 22.71 -54.94
N SER A 563 3.14 22.67 -54.08
CA SER A 563 1.81 23.22 -54.38
C SER A 563 1.71 24.73 -54.19
N LEU A 564 2.71 25.38 -53.64
CA LEU A 564 2.69 26.83 -53.48
C LEU A 564 3.00 27.51 -54.83
N PRO A 565 2.20 28.56 -55.24
CA PRO A 565 2.37 29.24 -56.52
C PRO A 565 3.78 29.78 -56.69
N GLN A 566 4.40 29.54 -57.84
CA GLN A 566 5.77 29.96 -58.13
C GLN A 566 5.87 31.49 -58.27
N GLU A 567 4.79 32.10 -58.71
CA GLU A 567 4.68 33.56 -58.88
C GLU A 567 4.94 34.35 -57.61
N LEU A 568 4.58 33.76 -56.43
CA LEU A 568 4.86 34.41 -55.14
C LEU A 568 6.35 34.53 -54.88
N TYR A 569 7.12 33.50 -55.27
CA TYR A 569 8.59 33.51 -55.07
C TYR A 569 9.27 34.42 -56.07
N GLU A 570 8.84 34.40 -57.33
CA GLU A 570 9.38 35.26 -58.38
C GLU A 570 9.11 36.73 -58.08
N SER A 571 7.90 37.09 -57.64
CA SER A 571 7.57 38.44 -57.21
C SER A 571 8.43 38.92 -56.06
N ALA A 572 8.60 38.07 -55.04
CA ALA A 572 9.44 38.43 -53.90
C ALA A 572 10.94 38.55 -54.24
N GLN A 573 11.43 37.76 -55.21
CA GLN A 573 12.80 37.91 -55.72
C GLN A 573 12.98 39.21 -56.50
N LEU A 574 11.99 39.66 -57.27
CA LEU A 574 11.98 40.92 -57.93
C LEU A 574 12.01 42.11 -56.94
N ASP A 575 11.36 41.93 -55.76
CA ASP A 575 11.38 42.87 -54.65
C ASP A 575 12.72 42.81 -53.83
N GLY A 576 13.70 41.98 -54.25
CA GLY A 576 15.01 41.89 -53.62
C GLY A 576 15.08 40.94 -52.45
N ALA A 577 14.12 40.04 -52.25
CA ALA A 577 14.16 39.05 -51.18
C ALA A 577 15.27 38.00 -51.40
N ASN A 578 16.07 37.77 -50.39
CA ASN A 578 17.07 36.69 -50.39
C ASN A 578 16.40 35.32 -50.01
N GLU A 579 17.15 34.21 -50.19
CA GLU A 579 16.65 32.85 -49.91
C GLU A 579 16.16 32.67 -48.46
N TRP A 580 16.74 33.35 -47.48
CA TRP A 580 16.29 33.30 -46.07
C TRP A 580 14.93 33.97 -45.88
N VAL A 581 14.67 35.07 -46.60
CA VAL A 581 13.34 35.73 -46.59
C VAL A 581 12.30 34.87 -47.26
N LEU A 582 12.62 34.29 -48.43
CA LEU A 582 11.75 33.35 -49.15
C LEU A 582 11.41 32.12 -48.28
N PHE A 583 12.38 31.57 -47.58
CA PHE A 583 12.13 30.45 -46.67
C PHE A 583 11.29 30.84 -45.48
N TRP A 584 11.74 31.81 -44.67
CA TRP A 584 11.12 32.11 -43.38
C TRP A 584 9.80 32.87 -43.49
N GLN A 585 9.73 33.87 -44.38
CA GLN A 585 8.53 34.73 -44.45
C GLN A 585 7.48 34.16 -45.38
N ILE A 586 7.88 33.66 -46.55
CA ILE A 586 6.94 33.17 -47.53
C ILE A 586 6.59 31.69 -47.28
N THR A 587 7.60 30.80 -47.39
CA THR A 587 7.34 29.37 -47.29
C THR A 587 6.80 28.97 -45.95
N MET A 588 7.50 29.29 -44.87
CA MET A 588 7.07 28.96 -43.50
C MET A 588 5.78 29.71 -43.11
N GLY A 589 5.64 30.96 -43.56
CA GLY A 589 4.46 31.77 -43.31
C GLY A 589 3.16 31.18 -43.89
N LEU A 590 3.21 30.73 -45.14
CA LEU A 590 2.07 30.09 -45.83
C LEU A 590 1.83 28.64 -45.40
N SER A 591 2.85 27.97 -44.88
CA SER A 591 2.83 26.56 -44.52
C SER A 591 2.44 26.28 -43.05
N LYS A 592 2.01 27.28 -42.29
CA LYS A 592 1.65 27.13 -40.86
C LYS A 592 0.76 25.90 -40.55
N PRO A 593 -0.29 25.57 -41.36
CA PRO A 593 -1.12 24.41 -41.06
C PRO A 593 -0.35 23.07 -41.12
N ILE A 594 0.46 22.87 -42.13
CA ILE A 594 1.23 21.65 -42.29
C ILE A 594 2.41 21.56 -41.28
N LEU A 595 3.01 22.70 -40.94
CA LEU A 595 4.03 22.78 -39.91
C LEU A 595 3.48 22.40 -38.53
N ALA A 596 2.24 22.79 -38.23
CA ALA A 596 1.58 22.36 -37.01
C ALA A 596 1.36 20.83 -36.95
N VAL A 597 1.07 20.18 -38.09
CA VAL A 597 0.99 18.72 -38.17
C VAL A 597 2.34 18.08 -37.93
N VAL A 598 3.43 18.64 -38.51
CA VAL A 598 4.79 18.15 -38.26
C VAL A 598 5.18 18.31 -36.79
N ALA A 599 4.86 19.44 -36.18
CA ALA A 599 5.11 19.69 -34.75
C ALA A 599 4.35 18.69 -33.86
N LEU A 600 3.08 18.43 -34.16
CA LEU A 600 2.26 17.46 -33.43
C LEU A 600 2.82 16.03 -33.55
N ASN A 601 3.24 15.62 -34.74
CA ASN A 601 3.86 14.33 -34.96
C ASN A 601 5.21 14.20 -34.19
N ALA A 602 6.03 15.25 -34.20
CA ALA A 602 7.26 15.31 -33.43
C ALA A 602 7.02 15.19 -31.91
N PHE A 603 6.02 15.92 -31.41
CA PHE A 603 5.59 15.82 -30.01
C PHE A 603 5.15 14.39 -29.65
N THR A 604 4.23 13.82 -30.44
CA THR A 604 3.68 12.49 -30.17
C THR A 604 4.78 11.43 -30.21
N ALA A 605 5.70 11.50 -31.19
CA ALA A 605 6.83 10.59 -31.28
C ALA A 605 7.78 10.71 -30.09
N ALA A 606 8.12 11.94 -29.67
CA ALA A 606 9.00 12.18 -28.54
C ALA A 606 8.33 11.76 -27.20
N TYR A 607 7.08 12.12 -27.01
CA TYR A 607 6.33 11.79 -25.79
C TYR A 607 6.15 10.28 -25.60
N SER A 608 5.81 9.54 -26.66
CA SER A 608 5.62 8.09 -26.61
C SER A 608 6.90 7.28 -26.68
N ASN A 609 8.06 7.92 -26.82
CA ASN A 609 9.35 7.26 -26.95
C ASN A 609 9.86 6.70 -25.62
N PHE A 610 9.29 5.54 -25.21
CA PHE A 610 9.70 4.85 -24.00
C PHE A 610 10.93 3.96 -24.21
N MET A 611 10.85 3.00 -25.16
CA MET A 611 11.83 1.93 -25.28
C MET A 611 13.22 2.47 -25.61
N PHE A 612 13.32 3.39 -26.56
CA PHE A 612 14.61 3.97 -26.93
C PHE A 612 15.17 4.84 -25.81
N ALA A 613 14.32 5.65 -25.15
CA ALA A 613 14.73 6.45 -24.00
C ALA A 613 15.23 5.56 -22.84
N PHE A 614 14.56 4.44 -22.57
CA PHE A 614 14.98 3.47 -21.55
C PHE A 614 16.37 2.88 -21.81
N VAL A 615 16.66 2.54 -23.08
CA VAL A 615 17.95 1.96 -23.47
C VAL A 615 19.09 3.00 -23.44
N VAL A 616 18.83 4.22 -23.91
CA VAL A 616 19.85 5.26 -24.12
C VAL A 616 20.11 6.08 -22.85
N CYS A 617 19.11 6.30 -22.01
CA CYS A 617 19.23 7.04 -20.77
C CYS A 617 19.35 6.08 -19.57
N GLN A 618 20.57 5.61 -19.31
CA GLN A 618 20.88 4.69 -18.21
C GLN A 618 20.95 5.41 -16.83
N ASP A 619 21.26 6.71 -16.82
CA ASP A 619 21.24 7.52 -15.60
C ASP A 619 19.80 7.96 -15.29
N ARG A 620 19.34 7.70 -14.05
CA ARG A 620 18.03 8.11 -13.54
C ARG A 620 17.77 9.62 -13.68
N ARG A 621 18.80 10.44 -13.67
CA ARG A 621 18.69 11.89 -13.85
C ARG A 621 18.18 12.28 -15.25
N MET A 622 18.39 11.42 -16.24
CA MET A 622 17.96 11.62 -17.63
C MET A 622 16.66 10.93 -18.00
N TRP A 623 16.08 10.14 -17.09
CA TRP A 623 14.85 9.42 -17.38
C TRP A 623 13.70 10.37 -17.72
N THR A 624 12.99 10.04 -18.79
CA THR A 624 11.72 10.69 -19.14
C THR A 624 10.58 10.20 -18.24
N MET A 625 9.46 10.91 -18.28
CA MET A 625 8.26 10.52 -17.52
C MET A 625 7.81 9.09 -17.84
N MET A 626 7.86 8.67 -19.10
CA MET A 626 7.45 7.33 -19.51
C MET A 626 8.37 6.24 -18.92
N VAL A 627 9.66 6.50 -18.77
CA VAL A 627 10.61 5.58 -18.13
C VAL A 627 10.36 5.50 -16.64
N TRP A 628 10.11 6.63 -15.96
CA TRP A 628 9.73 6.65 -14.55
C TRP A 628 8.41 5.92 -14.27
N LEU A 629 7.40 6.10 -15.13
CA LEU A 629 6.12 5.39 -14.99
C LEU A 629 6.28 3.89 -15.19
N TYR A 630 7.13 3.46 -16.12
CA TYR A 630 7.43 2.04 -16.31
C TYR A 630 8.07 1.43 -15.06
N GLU A 631 9.05 2.09 -14.47
CA GLU A 631 9.70 1.65 -13.23
C GLU A 631 8.67 1.55 -12.08
N LEU A 632 7.81 2.55 -11.93
CA LEU A 632 6.72 2.51 -10.95
C LEU A 632 5.79 1.32 -11.17
N GLN A 633 5.43 1.02 -12.42
CA GLN A 633 4.54 -0.09 -12.76
C GLN A 633 5.11 -1.45 -12.39
N GLN A 634 6.45 -1.63 -12.46
CA GLN A 634 7.10 -2.88 -12.06
C GLN A 634 7.01 -3.14 -10.55
N GLN A 635 6.92 -2.08 -9.75
CA GLN A 635 6.95 -2.15 -8.29
C GLN A 635 5.58 -2.00 -7.64
N SER A 636 4.60 -1.50 -8.39
CA SER A 636 3.27 -1.16 -7.89
C SER A 636 2.22 -2.21 -8.28
N GLY A 637 1.08 -2.16 -7.59
CA GLY A 637 -0.09 -2.96 -7.95
C GLY A 637 -0.83 -2.44 -9.17
N GLN A 638 -1.73 -3.26 -9.70
CA GLN A 638 -2.46 -2.99 -10.95
C GLN A 638 -3.25 -1.68 -10.92
N ALA A 639 -3.83 -1.30 -9.78
CA ALA A 639 -4.59 -0.04 -9.67
C ALA A 639 -3.69 1.19 -9.81
N VAL A 640 -2.48 1.17 -9.25
CA VAL A 640 -1.49 2.24 -9.42
C VAL A 640 -0.98 2.29 -10.86
N MET A 641 -0.83 1.12 -11.50
CA MET A 641 -0.50 1.03 -12.92
C MET A 641 -1.58 1.75 -13.77
N TYR A 642 -2.86 1.48 -13.54
CA TYR A 642 -3.94 2.18 -14.25
C TYR A 642 -3.94 3.69 -13.96
N ALA A 643 -3.72 4.11 -12.72
CA ALA A 643 -3.61 5.53 -12.37
C ALA A 643 -2.44 6.20 -13.11
N SER A 644 -1.29 5.52 -13.23
CA SER A 644 -0.13 6.03 -13.97
C SER A 644 -0.41 6.20 -15.46
N LEU A 645 -1.13 5.26 -16.08
CA LEU A 645 -1.54 5.34 -17.47
C LEU A 645 -2.54 6.49 -17.73
N VAL A 646 -3.49 6.72 -16.79
CA VAL A 646 -4.41 7.87 -16.88
C VAL A 646 -3.62 9.18 -16.81
N ILE A 647 -2.68 9.32 -15.87
CA ILE A 647 -1.83 10.52 -15.77
C ILE A 647 -1.00 10.70 -17.05
N ALA A 648 -0.43 9.62 -17.59
CA ALA A 648 0.32 9.67 -18.84
C ALA A 648 -0.53 10.07 -20.05
N ALA A 649 -1.82 9.80 -20.05
CA ALA A 649 -2.71 10.20 -21.13
C ALA A 649 -3.08 11.69 -21.11
N ILE A 650 -2.94 12.39 -19.95
CA ILE A 650 -3.36 13.79 -19.81
C ILE A 650 -2.66 14.72 -20.81
N PRO A 651 -1.33 14.75 -20.99
CA PRO A 651 -0.69 15.67 -21.92
C PRO A 651 -1.12 15.46 -23.37
N THR A 652 -1.24 14.21 -23.81
CA THR A 652 -1.71 13.89 -25.18
C THR A 652 -3.14 14.29 -25.39
N PHE A 653 -4.01 14.10 -24.40
CA PHE A 653 -5.40 14.52 -24.44
C PHE A 653 -5.54 16.06 -24.50
N LEU A 654 -4.76 16.78 -23.70
CA LEU A 654 -4.77 18.25 -23.73
C LEU A 654 -4.32 18.79 -25.10
N ILE A 655 -3.23 18.25 -25.65
CA ILE A 655 -2.76 18.67 -26.98
C ILE A 655 -3.81 18.37 -28.03
N PHE A 656 -4.47 17.21 -27.99
CA PHE A 656 -5.58 16.90 -28.90
C PHE A 656 -6.68 17.97 -28.80
N LEU A 657 -7.13 18.32 -27.60
CA LEU A 657 -8.16 19.35 -27.38
C LEU A 657 -7.77 20.72 -27.97
N PHE A 658 -6.52 21.13 -27.81
CA PHE A 658 -6.07 22.40 -28.36
C PHE A 658 -5.80 22.35 -29.86
N CYS A 659 -5.32 21.23 -30.38
CA CYS A 659 -4.92 21.09 -31.77
C CYS A 659 -5.99 20.47 -32.69
N GLN A 660 -7.15 20.03 -32.17
CA GLN A 660 -8.20 19.36 -32.97
C GLN A 660 -8.61 20.15 -34.20
N ASN A 661 -8.75 21.49 -34.12
CA ASN A 661 -9.13 22.32 -35.26
C ASN A 661 -8.04 22.38 -36.35
N ILE A 662 -6.76 22.28 -35.93
CA ILE A 662 -5.61 22.27 -36.84
C ILE A 662 -5.54 20.90 -37.51
N ILE A 663 -5.72 19.81 -36.74
CA ILE A 663 -5.74 18.43 -37.22
C ILE A 663 -6.86 18.27 -38.32
N MET A 664 -8.05 18.79 -38.01
CA MET A 664 -9.18 18.69 -38.91
C MET A 664 -9.02 19.54 -40.20
N ARG A 665 -8.36 20.69 -40.13
CA ARG A 665 -8.13 21.60 -41.26
C ARG A 665 -6.84 21.29 -42.03
N GLY A 666 -5.84 20.71 -41.39
CA GLY A 666 -4.51 20.47 -41.99
C GLY A 666 -4.48 19.38 -43.11
N ILE A 667 -5.57 18.64 -43.29
CA ILE A 667 -5.69 17.60 -44.33
C ILE A 667 -6.26 18.14 -45.66
N VAL A 668 -6.75 19.38 -45.68
CA VAL A 668 -7.30 19.96 -46.91
C VAL A 668 -6.17 20.69 -47.65
N VAL A 669 -5.60 20.02 -48.64
CA VAL A 669 -4.75 20.64 -49.65
C VAL A 669 -5.61 21.68 -50.39
N PRO A 670 -5.17 22.95 -50.49
CA PRO A 670 -5.87 23.94 -51.28
C PRO A 670 -5.90 23.44 -52.74
N SER A 671 -7.00 22.88 -53.17
CA SER A 671 -7.22 22.63 -54.62
C SER A 671 -7.65 23.96 -55.22
N GLU A 672 -6.88 24.43 -56.18
CA GLU A 672 -7.35 25.49 -57.08
C GLU A 672 -8.74 25.18 -57.60
N LYS A 673 -9.67 26.11 -57.46
CA LYS A 673 -10.87 26.24 -58.25
C LYS A 673 -10.58 27.16 -59.39
#